data_f23648eeacfea1f44a5e48e50947624d
#
_entry.id   f23648eeacfea1f44a5e48e50947624d
#
_cell.length_a   1.000
_cell.length_b   1.000
_cell.length_c   1.000
_cell.angle_alpha   90.00
_cell.angle_beta   90.00
_cell.angle_gamma   90.00
#
_symmetry.space_group_name_H-M   'P 1'
#
loop_
_entity.id
_entity.type
_entity.pdbx_description
1 polymer ?
#
loop_
_entity_poly.entity_id
_entity_poly.type
_entity_poly.pdbx_seq_one_letter_code
_entity_poly.pdbx_strand_id
1 'polypeptide(L)'
;MKYVNYYSLFCTVMFMIFFSSIVIAQSIVRGSIMDASSNTTIEGASVTMLPSKKTAISDALGTFSFKTDKSNDVSFVVTSLGHKAATVTLKDFKDSNNSIRLVTQSMSLKDITISAHAGEQYKSISKADIAMRGVNNSQEILRIIPGIVIGQHQGGGKAEQIFLRGFDADHGTDFREEVDGLPVNMVSHAHGQGYADTHFIIPETIDNVDFKKGPYTASKGDFATTGFVDFNTRNFLKQNMVKVEAGQFNTYRLMTMFNLLNEKATANQQSWYVASEYRYSDAYFDNPQHFKRFNLFTKYNGKISKHSYLNMSATTFWSKWDASGQIPDRAVNKGIIGFYGALDPFEGGLTYRTNFNVQLLTSLNNGDVIKNQLYYSNTHFDLHTNFTFFLVDTANGDEIRQKESRNLMGYNGSYVHTGYFGNTRLNTELGVQVRNDLTNNSGLSHTKDRYITLNQIKLGDVSELSVSPYVSETLKFNEHFSINAGLRFDQFFYQYKNKLASDTTLPGAGTYNTNAHTVSPKLNIYYHANQALQFYLTTGKGFHSNDTRSAVINNAAFALPAAYSADIGSVFKPANNIIVNVAAWYIYLQQENVYSGDGGFVEFSGNTRRIGFDFSGRYEPVKSLYFDVDVNYARGRAAGNPKGADYIPLAPVWTSSAGLTYTNKNGFNGSFRYRFVGNRPANENYSLTAKGYFITDAVLNYTKPKYEIGLVVNNVFNTKWKETQFDTETRLKGEAQSVNEVCFTPGTPFAFKAGFTYFFK
;
A
#
# COMPACT_ATOMS: atom_id res chain seq x y z
N MET A 1 38.26 22.44 22.49
CA MET A 1 37.18 23.31 22.93
C MET A 1 36.90 24.33 21.85
N LYS A 2 35.90 24.10 20.99
CA LYS A 2 35.24 25.14 20.18
C LYS A 2 33.82 24.73 20.05
N TYR A 3 32.93 25.33 20.82
CA TYR A 3 31.49 25.23 20.65
C TYR A 3 31.12 25.94 19.34
N VAL A 4 30.73 25.19 18.35
CA VAL A 4 30.09 25.73 17.15
C VAL A 4 28.67 26.11 17.54
N ASN A 5 28.36 27.40 17.41
CA ASN A 5 27.10 28.01 17.79
C ASN A 5 25.96 27.53 16.87
N TYR A 6 25.27 26.44 17.21
CA TYR A 6 24.10 25.93 16.49
C TYR A 6 22.92 26.91 16.45
N TYR A 7 22.88 27.88 17.36
CA TYR A 7 21.92 29.00 17.38
C TYR A 7 22.07 29.94 16.19
N SER A 8 23.28 30.18 15.72
CA SER A 8 23.53 31.02 14.57
C SER A 8 23.02 30.39 13.24
N LEU A 9 23.17 29.08 13.08
CA LEU A 9 22.71 28.37 11.90
C LEU A 9 21.17 28.31 11.87
N PHE A 10 20.54 28.08 13.03
CA PHE A 10 19.09 28.06 13.17
C PHE A 10 18.44 29.41 12.91
N CYS A 11 19.04 30.50 13.43
CA CYS A 11 18.60 31.87 13.17
C CYS A 11 18.82 32.30 11.72
N THR A 12 19.90 31.84 11.05
CA THR A 12 20.16 32.17 9.65
C THR A 12 19.15 31.46 8.71
N VAL A 13 18.79 30.19 9.00
CA VAL A 13 17.78 29.45 8.27
C VAL A 13 16.39 30.05 8.51
N MET A 14 16.08 30.47 9.74
CA MET A 14 14.83 31.15 10.07
C MET A 14 14.74 32.55 9.45
N PHE A 15 15.85 33.27 9.30
CA PHE A 15 15.89 34.60 8.67
C PHE A 15 15.72 34.54 7.15
N MET A 16 16.10 33.46 6.48
CA MET A 16 15.83 33.25 5.04
C MET A 16 14.36 32.97 4.73
N ILE A 17 13.54 32.59 5.71
CA ILE A 17 12.10 32.31 5.55
C ILE A 17 11.26 33.60 5.60
N PHE A 18 11.81 34.72 6.10
CA PHE A 18 11.08 35.98 6.31
C PHE A 18 11.36 37.09 5.29
N PHE A 19 11.87 36.79 4.09
CA PHE A 19 11.89 37.81 3.03
C PHE A 19 10.49 37.96 2.42
N SER A 20 9.70 38.88 2.98
CA SER A 20 8.45 39.35 2.39
C SER A 20 8.73 40.05 1.06
N SER A 21 8.44 39.34 -0.03
CA SER A 21 8.54 39.84 -1.40
C SER A 21 7.50 40.93 -1.65
N ILE A 22 7.91 42.04 -2.21
CA ILE A 22 7.03 43.06 -2.79
C ILE A 22 6.25 42.41 -3.93
N VAL A 23 4.96 42.16 -3.70
CA VAL A 23 4.07 41.50 -4.67
C VAL A 23 3.61 42.57 -5.65
N ILE A 24 4.12 42.54 -6.87
CA ILE A 24 3.46 43.18 -8.01
C ILE A 24 2.14 42.42 -8.24
N ALA A 25 1.00 43.08 -8.10
CA ALA A 25 -0.32 42.47 -8.22
C ALA A 25 -0.58 41.95 -9.64
N GLN A 26 -0.17 40.73 -9.91
CA GLN A 26 -0.61 39.98 -11.08
C GLN A 26 -1.91 39.23 -10.73
N SER A 27 -2.89 39.24 -11.63
CA SER A 27 -4.17 38.60 -11.39
C SER A 27 -3.98 37.07 -11.41
N ILE A 28 -4.38 36.39 -10.31
CA ILE A 28 -4.43 34.95 -10.24
C ILE A 28 -5.83 34.49 -10.59
N VAL A 29 -5.95 33.63 -11.63
CA VAL A 29 -7.22 32.96 -11.96
C VAL A 29 -7.26 31.66 -11.16
N ARG A 30 -8.31 31.46 -10.40
CA ARG A 30 -8.57 30.25 -9.61
C ARG A 30 -9.90 29.64 -10.00
N GLY A 31 -9.97 28.31 -10.00
CA GLY A 31 -11.19 27.58 -10.29
C GLY A 31 -11.21 26.18 -9.70
N SER A 32 -12.32 25.48 -9.95
CA SER A 32 -12.52 24.11 -9.49
C SER A 32 -12.97 23.21 -10.64
N ILE A 33 -12.56 21.95 -10.57
CA ILE A 33 -12.97 20.88 -11.49
C ILE A 33 -13.92 19.94 -10.75
N MET A 34 -15.05 19.63 -11.38
CA MET A 34 -16.09 18.79 -10.80
C MET A 34 -16.59 17.75 -11.79
N ASP A 35 -17.01 16.59 -11.30
CA ASP A 35 -17.76 15.61 -12.09
C ASP A 35 -19.19 16.11 -12.29
N ALA A 36 -19.64 16.11 -13.54
CA ALA A 36 -20.96 16.66 -13.91
C ALA A 36 -22.13 15.81 -13.38
N SER A 37 -21.92 14.52 -13.11
CA SER A 37 -22.96 13.58 -12.67
C SER A 37 -23.07 13.50 -11.15
N SER A 38 -21.95 13.55 -10.44
CA SER A 38 -21.89 13.37 -8.99
C SER A 38 -21.77 14.69 -8.22
N ASN A 39 -21.45 15.80 -8.90
CA ASN A 39 -21.07 17.08 -8.29
C ASN A 39 -19.87 16.99 -7.31
N THR A 40 -19.12 15.89 -7.32
CA THR A 40 -17.90 15.76 -6.51
C THR A 40 -16.73 16.48 -7.18
N THR A 41 -15.79 16.94 -6.39
CA THR A 41 -14.56 17.54 -6.88
C THR A 41 -13.66 16.48 -7.53
N ILE A 42 -12.92 16.86 -8.58
CA ILE A 42 -11.99 15.98 -9.28
C ILE A 42 -10.57 16.40 -8.92
N GLU A 43 -9.87 15.59 -8.16
CA GLU A 43 -8.44 15.69 -7.88
C GLU A 43 -7.63 15.16 -9.07
N GLY A 44 -6.46 15.75 -9.34
CA GLY A 44 -5.54 15.25 -10.36
C GLY A 44 -5.95 15.59 -11.81
N ALA A 45 -6.97 16.41 -12.03
CA ALA A 45 -7.30 16.89 -13.37
C ALA A 45 -6.23 17.84 -13.90
N SER A 46 -5.76 17.60 -15.12
CA SER A 46 -4.82 18.49 -15.82
C SER A 46 -5.55 19.63 -16.47
N VAL A 47 -5.22 20.85 -16.10
CA VAL A 47 -5.76 22.10 -16.67
C VAL A 47 -4.66 22.81 -17.43
N THR A 48 -4.79 22.93 -18.74
CA THR A 48 -3.82 23.63 -19.59
C THR A 48 -4.41 24.95 -20.05
N MET A 49 -3.74 26.04 -19.74
CA MET A 49 -4.14 27.40 -20.15
C MET A 49 -3.57 27.72 -21.52
N LEU A 50 -4.42 28.10 -22.47
CA LEU A 50 -4.03 28.51 -23.82
C LEU A 50 -4.12 30.03 -23.98
N PRO A 51 -3.27 30.68 -24.79
CA PRO A 51 -2.25 30.10 -25.67
C PRO A 51 -0.93 29.78 -24.94
N SER A 52 -0.77 30.16 -23.66
CA SER A 52 0.52 30.06 -22.93
C SER A 52 1.02 28.63 -22.72
N LYS A 53 0.16 27.62 -22.88
CA LYS A 53 0.40 26.18 -22.62
C LYS A 53 0.85 25.87 -21.21
N LYS A 54 0.68 26.79 -20.23
CA LYS A 54 0.94 26.55 -18.81
C LYS A 54 -0.05 25.51 -18.30
N THR A 55 0.43 24.55 -17.52
CA THR A 55 -0.41 23.47 -16.97
C THR A 55 -0.43 23.51 -15.45
N ALA A 56 -1.61 23.34 -14.86
CA ALA A 56 -1.84 23.12 -13.44
C ALA A 56 -2.60 21.82 -13.22
N ILE A 57 -2.43 21.20 -12.07
CA ILE A 57 -3.18 20.02 -11.65
C ILE A 57 -4.13 20.45 -10.54
N SER A 58 -5.36 19.94 -10.56
CA SER A 58 -6.32 20.19 -9.50
C SER A 58 -5.94 19.43 -8.23
N ASP A 59 -6.04 20.10 -7.10
CA ASP A 59 -5.76 19.53 -5.78
C ASP A 59 -6.90 18.62 -5.26
N ALA A 60 -6.79 18.16 -4.01
CA ALA A 60 -7.79 17.31 -3.36
C ALA A 60 -9.19 17.95 -3.24
N LEU A 61 -9.28 19.26 -3.33
CA LEU A 61 -10.54 20.02 -3.40
C LEU A 61 -10.99 20.28 -4.84
N GLY A 62 -10.29 19.71 -5.82
CA GLY A 62 -10.50 19.95 -7.24
C GLY A 62 -10.08 21.34 -7.68
N THR A 63 -9.36 22.11 -6.86
CA THR A 63 -9.03 23.49 -7.17
C THR A 63 -7.73 23.61 -7.96
N PHE A 64 -7.65 24.61 -8.84
CA PHE A 64 -6.45 24.94 -9.61
C PHE A 64 -6.24 26.44 -9.65
N SER A 65 -5.02 26.89 -9.92
CA SER A 65 -4.69 28.30 -10.06
C SER A 65 -3.65 28.57 -11.14
N PHE A 66 -3.80 29.71 -11.83
CA PHE A 66 -2.86 30.25 -12.80
C PHE A 66 -2.56 31.70 -12.55
N LYS A 67 -1.32 32.09 -12.77
CA LYS A 67 -0.91 33.48 -12.92
C LYS A 67 -1.16 33.88 -14.38
N THR A 68 -2.01 34.85 -14.62
CA THR A 68 -2.37 35.32 -15.97
C THR A 68 -2.05 36.79 -16.16
N ASP A 69 -1.53 37.14 -17.32
CA ASP A 69 -1.52 38.50 -17.83
C ASP A 69 -2.92 38.76 -18.39
N LYS A 70 -3.50 39.89 -18.13
CA LYS A 70 -4.91 40.28 -18.35
C LYS A 70 -5.41 40.19 -19.82
N SER A 71 -5.17 39.13 -20.57
CA SER A 71 -5.70 38.97 -21.91
C SER A 71 -7.06 38.27 -21.87
N ASN A 72 -8.05 38.79 -22.62
CA ASN A 72 -9.39 38.20 -22.70
C ASN A 72 -9.45 36.90 -23.53
N ASP A 73 -8.39 36.53 -24.23
CA ASP A 73 -8.32 35.37 -25.14
C ASP A 73 -7.76 34.12 -24.48
N VAL A 74 -7.99 33.94 -23.19
CA VAL A 74 -7.54 32.74 -22.44
C VAL A 74 -8.63 31.68 -22.49
N SER A 75 -8.23 30.45 -22.79
CA SER A 75 -9.08 29.27 -22.64
C SER A 75 -8.36 28.19 -21.83
N PHE A 76 -9.15 27.33 -21.20
CA PHE A 76 -8.67 26.20 -20.39
C PHE A 76 -9.05 24.90 -21.07
N VAL A 77 -8.07 24.07 -21.39
CA VAL A 77 -8.27 22.67 -21.79
C VAL A 77 -8.10 21.81 -20.54
N VAL A 78 -9.17 21.10 -20.15
CA VAL A 78 -9.17 20.27 -18.96
C VAL A 78 -9.30 18.81 -19.35
N THR A 79 -8.39 17.98 -18.86
CA THR A 79 -8.39 16.54 -19.05
C THR A 79 -8.33 15.84 -17.69
N SER A 80 -9.09 14.77 -17.55
CA SER A 80 -9.05 13.88 -16.39
C SER A 80 -9.42 12.47 -16.83
N LEU A 81 -8.75 11.48 -16.28
CA LEU A 81 -9.01 10.08 -16.59
C LEU A 81 -10.46 9.71 -16.25
N GLY A 82 -11.13 9.03 -17.18
CA GLY A 82 -12.54 8.67 -17.03
C GLY A 82 -13.54 9.81 -17.28
N HIS A 83 -13.06 10.95 -17.82
CA HIS A 83 -13.88 12.10 -18.18
C HIS A 83 -13.59 12.57 -19.60
N LYS A 84 -14.61 13.08 -20.27
CA LYS A 84 -14.46 13.74 -21.57
C LYS A 84 -13.69 15.06 -21.39
N ALA A 85 -12.65 15.27 -22.19
CA ALA A 85 -11.91 16.54 -22.18
C ALA A 85 -12.87 17.71 -22.47
N ALA A 86 -12.69 18.80 -21.73
CA ALA A 86 -13.47 20.02 -21.89
C ALA A 86 -12.55 21.19 -22.25
N THR A 87 -13.03 22.09 -23.16
CA THR A 87 -12.37 23.36 -23.43
C THR A 87 -13.35 24.46 -23.02
N VAL A 88 -12.90 25.37 -22.15
CA VAL A 88 -13.73 26.44 -21.57
C VAL A 88 -13.01 27.76 -21.75
N THR A 89 -13.70 28.77 -22.31
CA THR A 89 -13.14 30.13 -22.43
C THR A 89 -13.08 30.79 -21.05
N LEU A 90 -12.26 31.82 -20.87
CA LEU A 90 -12.19 32.59 -19.61
C LEU A 90 -13.53 33.23 -19.28
N LYS A 91 -14.33 33.62 -20.29
CA LYS A 91 -15.65 34.17 -20.13
C LYS A 91 -16.61 33.12 -19.56
N ASP A 92 -16.78 31.98 -20.24
CA ASP A 92 -17.66 30.89 -19.80
C ASP A 92 -17.26 30.35 -18.42
N PHE A 93 -15.96 30.32 -18.13
CA PHE A 93 -15.42 29.96 -16.83
C PHE A 93 -15.88 30.90 -15.71
N LYS A 94 -15.83 32.22 -15.93
CA LYS A 94 -16.33 33.23 -14.98
C LYS A 94 -17.84 33.14 -14.82
N ASP A 95 -18.57 32.95 -15.90
CA ASP A 95 -20.04 32.82 -15.91
C ASP A 95 -20.51 31.56 -15.17
N SER A 96 -19.66 30.52 -15.08
CA SER A 96 -19.88 29.28 -14.33
C SER A 96 -19.36 29.31 -12.87
N ASN A 97 -19.21 30.47 -12.25
CA ASN A 97 -18.63 30.63 -10.92
C ASN A 97 -17.25 30.00 -10.76
N ASN A 98 -16.41 30.09 -11.77
CA ASN A 98 -15.07 29.50 -11.82
C ASN A 98 -15.04 27.96 -11.63
N SER A 99 -16.08 27.26 -12.07
CA SER A 99 -16.19 25.80 -12.00
C SER A 99 -16.28 25.19 -13.39
N ILE A 100 -15.45 24.17 -13.65
CA ILE A 100 -15.49 23.39 -14.89
C ILE A 100 -16.04 22.01 -14.58
N ARG A 101 -17.11 21.60 -15.27
CA ARG A 101 -17.77 20.31 -15.08
C ARG A 101 -17.37 19.36 -16.17
N LEU A 102 -16.82 18.21 -15.80
CA LEU A 102 -16.41 17.17 -16.72
C LEU A 102 -17.45 16.05 -16.77
N VAL A 103 -17.81 15.66 -17.99
CA VAL A 103 -18.74 14.53 -18.20
C VAL A 103 -17.96 13.22 -18.13
N THR A 104 -18.45 12.27 -17.35
CA THR A 104 -17.86 10.92 -17.25
C THR A 104 -17.87 10.22 -18.61
N GLN A 105 -16.76 9.54 -18.95
CA GLN A 105 -16.67 8.65 -20.11
C GLN A 105 -15.89 7.38 -19.77
N SER A 106 -15.87 6.39 -20.69
CA SER A 106 -15.02 5.21 -20.55
C SER A 106 -13.54 5.63 -20.51
N MET A 107 -12.77 5.00 -19.63
CA MET A 107 -11.33 5.28 -19.50
C MET A 107 -10.56 4.89 -20.77
N SER A 108 -9.54 5.68 -21.11
CA SER A 108 -8.61 5.41 -22.19
C SER A 108 -7.21 5.91 -21.83
N LEU A 109 -6.17 5.25 -22.31
CA LEU A 109 -4.79 5.72 -22.16
C LEU A 109 -4.55 7.08 -22.83
N LYS A 110 -5.41 7.47 -23.78
CA LYS A 110 -5.36 8.80 -24.42
C LYS A 110 -5.55 9.94 -23.41
N ASP A 111 -6.34 9.69 -22.38
CA ASP A 111 -6.72 10.69 -21.38
C ASP A 111 -5.64 10.90 -20.31
N ILE A 112 -4.60 10.04 -20.29
CA ILE A 112 -3.48 10.17 -19.36
C ILE A 112 -2.48 11.17 -19.92
N THR A 113 -2.21 12.23 -19.16
CA THR A 113 -1.19 13.24 -19.49
C THR A 113 0.05 12.98 -18.64
N ILE A 114 1.24 13.03 -19.26
CA ILE A 114 2.50 13.03 -18.52
C ILE A 114 2.62 14.41 -17.86
N SER A 115 2.42 14.42 -16.55
CA SER A 115 2.40 15.65 -15.74
C SER A 115 3.78 15.95 -15.16
N ALA A 116 4.07 17.24 -14.93
CA ALA A 116 5.21 17.68 -14.14
C ALA A 116 5.18 17.19 -12.68
N HIS A 117 4.10 16.55 -12.26
CA HIS A 117 3.91 15.96 -10.95
C HIS A 117 3.91 14.43 -11.09
N ALA A 118 5.04 13.79 -10.88
CA ALA A 118 5.24 12.35 -11.11
C ALA A 118 4.28 11.44 -10.31
N GLY A 119 3.68 11.93 -9.23
CA GLY A 119 2.68 11.18 -8.44
C GLY A 119 1.35 10.99 -9.16
N GLU A 120 0.89 11.99 -9.90
CA GLU A 120 -0.44 12.00 -10.49
C GLU A 120 -0.62 10.98 -11.63
N GLN A 121 0.43 10.71 -12.39
CA GLN A 121 0.35 9.73 -13.48
C GLN A 121 0.20 8.31 -12.96
N TYR A 122 0.82 7.96 -11.82
CA TYR A 122 0.67 6.62 -11.22
C TYR A 122 -0.74 6.40 -10.68
N LYS A 123 -1.35 7.41 -10.03
CA LYS A 123 -2.76 7.39 -9.65
C LYS A 123 -3.67 7.13 -10.84
N SER A 124 -3.44 7.83 -11.94
CA SER A 124 -4.25 7.70 -13.15
C SER A 124 -4.11 6.30 -13.80
N ILE A 125 -2.89 5.75 -13.84
CA ILE A 125 -2.64 4.40 -14.36
C ILE A 125 -3.31 3.36 -13.46
N SER A 126 -3.20 3.47 -12.14
CA SER A 126 -3.80 2.53 -11.20
C SER A 126 -5.32 2.50 -11.29
N LYS A 127 -5.96 3.66 -11.49
CA LYS A 127 -7.42 3.73 -11.68
C LYS A 127 -7.86 3.00 -12.95
N ALA A 128 -7.09 3.14 -14.05
CA ALA A 128 -7.35 2.40 -15.28
C ALA A 128 -7.14 0.88 -15.06
N ASP A 129 -6.05 0.50 -14.40
CA ASP A 129 -5.75 -0.90 -14.10
C ASP A 129 -6.83 -1.55 -13.23
N ILE A 130 -7.31 -0.89 -12.18
CA ILE A 130 -8.41 -1.38 -11.32
C ILE A 130 -9.67 -1.62 -12.14
N ALA A 131 -10.04 -0.66 -12.98
CA ALA A 131 -11.25 -0.76 -13.80
C ALA A 131 -11.18 -1.90 -14.83
N MET A 132 -9.98 -2.21 -15.32
CA MET A 132 -9.77 -3.17 -16.41
C MET A 132 -9.41 -4.58 -15.94
N ARG A 133 -8.65 -4.70 -14.82
CA ARG A 133 -8.13 -6.01 -14.36
C ARG A 133 -9.15 -6.84 -13.57
N GLY A 134 -10.10 -6.18 -12.90
CA GLY A 134 -10.96 -6.83 -11.92
C GLY A 134 -10.17 -7.27 -10.68
N VAL A 135 -10.72 -7.08 -9.51
CA VAL A 135 -10.10 -7.45 -8.23
C VAL A 135 -10.99 -8.47 -7.54
N ASN A 136 -10.44 -9.61 -7.18
CA ASN A 136 -11.20 -10.73 -6.62
C ASN A 136 -11.19 -10.76 -5.08
N ASN A 137 -10.16 -10.19 -4.47
CA ASN A 137 -10.07 -10.01 -3.02
C ASN A 137 -9.25 -8.75 -2.69
N SER A 138 -9.29 -8.32 -1.43
CA SER A 138 -8.64 -7.08 -0.99
C SER A 138 -7.12 -7.09 -1.17
N GLN A 139 -6.47 -8.22 -0.95
CA GLN A 139 -5.02 -8.33 -1.04
C GLN A 139 -4.54 -8.33 -2.49
N GLU A 140 -5.34 -8.86 -3.43
CA GLU A 140 -5.01 -8.79 -4.87
C GLU A 140 -4.93 -7.36 -5.40
N ILE A 141 -5.50 -6.37 -4.70
CA ILE A 141 -5.34 -4.95 -5.07
C ILE A 141 -3.87 -4.54 -5.05
N LEU A 142 -3.05 -5.07 -4.16
CA LEU A 142 -1.60 -4.83 -4.13
C LEU A 142 -0.91 -5.25 -5.44
N ARG A 143 -1.41 -6.28 -6.13
CA ARG A 143 -0.86 -6.73 -7.43
C ARG A 143 -1.01 -5.72 -8.57
N ILE A 144 -1.71 -4.60 -8.35
CA ILE A 144 -1.78 -3.48 -9.29
C ILE A 144 -0.44 -2.75 -9.34
N ILE A 145 0.34 -2.78 -8.25
CA ILE A 145 1.64 -2.13 -8.15
C ILE A 145 2.67 -2.95 -8.91
N PRO A 146 3.32 -2.39 -9.95
CA PRO A 146 4.29 -3.11 -10.75
C PRO A 146 5.44 -3.66 -9.90
N GLY A 147 5.71 -4.97 -10.00
CA GLY A 147 6.80 -5.64 -9.31
C GLY A 147 6.49 -6.11 -7.89
N ILE A 148 5.30 -5.82 -7.35
CA ILE A 148 4.85 -6.46 -6.12
C ILE A 148 4.51 -7.92 -6.41
N VAL A 149 5.03 -8.79 -5.55
CA VAL A 149 4.61 -10.19 -5.42
C VAL A 149 4.05 -10.37 -4.02
N ILE A 150 2.90 -10.98 -3.93
CA ILE A 150 2.28 -11.38 -2.66
C ILE A 150 2.15 -12.88 -2.61
N GLY A 151 2.39 -13.46 -1.45
CA GLY A 151 2.25 -14.88 -1.18
C GLY A 151 1.41 -15.13 0.06
N GLN A 152 0.39 -15.95 -0.09
CA GLN A 152 -0.41 -16.41 1.02
C GLN A 152 0.32 -17.52 1.76
N HIS A 153 0.53 -17.38 3.06
CA HIS A 153 1.07 -18.47 3.84
C HIS A 153 0.16 -18.80 5.03
N GLN A 154 -0.03 -20.08 5.27
CA GLN A 154 -0.79 -20.69 6.37
C GLN A 154 -2.32 -20.55 6.31
N GLY A 155 -2.91 -19.95 5.30
CA GLY A 155 -4.37 -19.90 5.18
C GLY A 155 -4.95 -18.50 5.05
N GLY A 156 -6.19 -18.44 4.62
CA GLY A 156 -6.84 -17.26 4.05
C GLY A 156 -7.14 -16.09 4.99
N GLY A 157 -6.80 -16.16 6.27
CA GLY A 157 -7.10 -15.09 7.23
C GLY A 157 -5.87 -14.40 7.82
N LYS A 158 -4.65 -14.83 7.47
CA LYS A 158 -3.39 -14.19 7.85
C LYS A 158 -2.97 -13.17 6.80
N ALA A 159 -2.29 -12.10 7.20
CA ALA A 159 -1.67 -11.17 6.27
C ALA A 159 -0.71 -11.88 5.32
N GLU A 160 -0.58 -11.37 4.10
CA GLU A 160 0.25 -11.96 3.06
C GLU A 160 1.71 -11.50 3.19
N GLN A 161 2.63 -12.37 2.78
CA GLN A 161 4.03 -12.01 2.58
C GLN A 161 4.13 -11.12 1.34
N ILE A 162 4.86 -10.01 1.45
CA ILE A 162 5.00 -9.00 0.41
C ILE A 162 6.45 -8.93 -0.05
N PHE A 163 6.66 -9.03 -1.35
CA PHE A 163 7.98 -8.86 -1.95
C PHE A 163 7.99 -7.65 -2.88
N LEU A 164 8.97 -6.78 -2.72
CA LEU A 164 9.19 -5.64 -3.61
C LEU A 164 10.68 -5.28 -3.67
N ARG A 165 11.24 -5.11 -4.87
CA ARG A 165 12.62 -4.66 -5.09
C ARG A 165 13.67 -5.48 -4.31
N GLY A 166 13.49 -6.81 -4.25
CA GLY A 166 14.40 -7.70 -3.56
C GLY A 166 14.35 -7.61 -2.03
N PHE A 167 13.30 -7.03 -1.47
CA PHE A 167 12.94 -7.16 -0.06
C PHE A 167 11.92 -8.29 0.08
N ASP A 168 12.08 -9.07 1.12
CA ASP A 168 11.01 -9.81 1.76
C ASP A 168 10.47 -8.91 2.87
N ALA A 169 9.38 -8.22 2.59
CA ALA A 169 8.80 -7.26 3.53
C ALA A 169 7.90 -7.95 4.58
N ASP A 170 8.13 -9.21 4.86
CA ASP A 170 7.46 -10.07 5.83
C ASP A 170 6.21 -9.44 6.49
N HIS A 171 5.07 -9.51 5.81
CA HIS A 171 3.82 -8.87 6.23
C HIS A 171 3.83 -7.33 6.31
N GLY A 172 4.72 -6.64 5.56
CA GLY A 172 4.69 -5.20 5.41
C GLY A 172 5.72 -4.43 6.23
N THR A 173 6.87 -5.01 6.57
CA THR A 173 7.93 -4.33 7.36
C THR A 173 8.61 -3.18 6.62
N ASP A 174 8.76 -3.25 5.29
CA ASP A 174 9.49 -2.29 4.47
C ASP A 174 8.62 -1.61 3.41
N PHE A 175 7.34 -1.85 3.48
CA PHE A 175 6.35 -1.31 2.55
C PHE A 175 5.17 -0.71 3.33
N ARG A 176 4.99 0.62 3.21
CA ARG A 176 3.93 1.34 3.93
C ARG A 176 2.59 1.19 3.23
N GLU A 177 1.58 0.73 3.96
CA GLU A 177 0.20 0.60 3.48
C GLU A 177 -0.74 1.51 4.25
N GLU A 178 -1.64 2.17 3.52
CA GLU A 178 -2.66 3.07 4.07
C GLU A 178 -4.00 2.87 3.36
N VAL A 179 -5.09 3.22 4.04
CA VAL A 179 -6.44 3.32 3.47
C VAL A 179 -7.00 4.68 3.83
N ASP A 180 -7.23 5.55 2.84
CA ASP A 180 -7.61 6.96 3.05
C ASP A 180 -6.68 7.64 4.08
N GLY A 181 -5.37 7.36 4.02
CA GLY A 181 -4.35 7.88 4.95
C GLY A 181 -4.34 7.27 6.36
N LEU A 182 -5.22 6.29 6.66
CA LEU A 182 -5.18 5.52 7.89
C LEU A 182 -4.16 4.38 7.74
N PRO A 183 -3.16 4.24 8.66
CA PRO A 183 -2.15 3.20 8.56
C PRO A 183 -2.73 1.78 8.64
N VAL A 184 -2.31 0.90 7.73
CA VAL A 184 -2.57 -0.54 7.78
C VAL A 184 -1.52 -1.24 8.62
N ASN A 185 -0.23 -0.90 8.41
CA ASN A 185 0.90 -1.51 9.14
C ASN A 185 0.79 -1.29 10.65
N MET A 186 0.96 -2.36 11.40
CA MET A 186 1.06 -2.38 12.86
C MET A 186 2.52 -2.53 13.26
N VAL A 187 3.04 -1.62 14.08
CA VAL A 187 4.39 -1.66 14.63
C VAL A 187 4.49 -2.67 15.76
N SER A 188 5.64 -3.29 15.99
CA SER A 188 5.87 -4.16 17.18
C SER A 188 4.77 -5.20 17.40
N HIS A 189 4.34 -5.89 16.34
CA HIS A 189 3.24 -6.85 16.40
C HIS A 189 3.67 -8.17 17.07
N ALA A 190 2.72 -8.91 17.61
CA ALA A 190 3.00 -10.21 18.23
C ALA A 190 3.55 -11.25 17.24
N HIS A 191 3.26 -11.08 15.94
CA HIS A 191 3.74 -11.97 14.88
C HIS A 191 5.05 -11.51 14.23
N GLY A 192 5.35 -10.20 14.24
CA GLY A 192 6.53 -9.66 13.55
C GLY A 192 6.75 -8.18 13.82
N GLN A 193 7.79 -7.61 13.22
CA GLN A 193 8.15 -6.19 13.37
C GLN A 193 7.07 -5.24 12.86
N GLY A 194 6.45 -5.61 11.72
CA GLY A 194 5.29 -4.96 11.14
C GLY A 194 4.27 -6.00 10.70
N TYR A 195 3.01 -5.61 10.64
CA TYR A 195 1.93 -6.49 10.19
C TYR A 195 0.89 -5.67 9.43
N ALA A 196 0.73 -5.95 8.14
CA ALA A 196 -0.19 -5.24 7.25
C ALA A 196 -1.27 -6.20 6.75
N ASP A 197 -2.43 -6.13 7.39
CA ASP A 197 -3.61 -6.94 7.03
C ASP A 197 -4.66 -6.06 6.35
N THR A 198 -4.91 -6.31 5.07
CA THR A 198 -5.91 -5.61 4.25
C THR A 198 -7.26 -6.33 4.17
N HIS A 199 -7.49 -7.40 4.92
CA HIS A 199 -8.76 -8.15 4.91
C HIS A 199 -9.99 -7.31 5.29
N PHE A 200 -9.82 -6.19 5.98
CA PHE A 200 -10.91 -5.27 6.32
C PHE A 200 -11.39 -4.40 5.14
N ILE A 201 -10.71 -4.46 3.99
CA ILE A 201 -11.08 -3.70 2.79
C ILE A 201 -12.10 -4.52 1.98
N ILE A 202 -13.22 -3.90 1.60
CA ILE A 202 -14.13 -4.41 0.58
C ILE A 202 -13.63 -3.89 -0.78
N PRO A 203 -13.16 -4.74 -1.71
CA PRO A 203 -12.52 -4.30 -2.96
C PRO A 203 -13.33 -3.30 -3.77
N GLU A 204 -14.64 -3.48 -3.84
CA GLU A 204 -15.55 -2.62 -4.60
C GLU A 204 -15.65 -1.19 -4.04
N THR A 205 -15.20 -0.96 -2.80
CA THR A 205 -15.14 0.38 -2.21
C THR A 205 -13.96 1.20 -2.72
N ILE A 206 -12.92 0.58 -3.29
CA ILE A 206 -11.73 1.28 -3.77
C ILE A 206 -12.03 2.02 -5.08
N ASP A 207 -11.64 3.28 -5.15
CA ASP A 207 -11.71 4.11 -6.37
C ASP A 207 -10.38 4.15 -7.12
N ASN A 208 -9.29 4.36 -6.40
CA ASN A 208 -7.94 4.39 -6.95
C ASN A 208 -6.88 4.00 -5.91
N VAL A 209 -5.68 3.74 -6.39
CA VAL A 209 -4.51 3.40 -5.57
C VAL A 209 -3.41 4.41 -5.87
N ASP A 210 -2.97 5.14 -4.86
CA ASP A 210 -1.79 5.99 -4.93
C ASP A 210 -0.58 5.23 -4.42
N PHE A 211 0.44 5.07 -5.25
CA PHE A 211 1.66 4.37 -4.85
C PHE A 211 2.92 5.02 -5.42
N LYS A 212 4.01 4.87 -4.71
CA LYS A 212 5.37 5.16 -5.22
C LYS A 212 6.35 4.13 -4.69
N LYS A 213 7.33 3.80 -5.50
CA LYS A 213 8.46 2.97 -5.09
C LYS A 213 9.57 3.87 -4.54
N GLY A 214 10.24 3.41 -3.48
CA GLY A 214 11.32 4.13 -2.81
C GLY A 214 10.88 5.21 -1.82
N PRO A 215 11.80 5.66 -0.96
CA PRO A 215 11.53 6.56 0.17
C PRO A 215 11.57 8.05 -0.22
N TYR A 216 10.92 8.46 -1.29
CA TYR A 216 11.12 9.78 -1.92
C TYR A 216 10.08 10.84 -1.55
N THR A 217 9.09 10.50 -0.73
CA THR A 217 7.99 11.38 -0.33
C THR A 217 8.15 11.79 1.13
N ALA A 218 8.21 13.10 1.43
CA ALA A 218 8.48 13.60 2.77
C ALA A 218 7.34 13.28 3.77
N SER A 219 6.08 13.24 3.33
CA SER A 219 4.93 12.87 4.16
C SER A 219 4.85 11.38 4.47
N LYS A 220 5.68 10.52 3.86
CA LYS A 220 5.72 9.08 4.09
C LYS A 220 7.03 8.73 4.82
N GLY A 221 6.93 8.33 6.08
CA GLY A 221 8.08 8.03 6.97
C GLY A 221 8.23 6.54 7.18
N ASP A 222 7.87 6.08 8.36
CA ASP A 222 8.05 4.71 8.82
C ASP A 222 7.48 3.68 7.83
N PHE A 223 8.16 2.54 7.66
CA PHE A 223 7.90 1.47 6.70
C PHE A 223 7.99 1.85 5.20
N ALA A 224 8.19 3.13 4.83
CA ALA A 224 8.28 3.53 3.43
C ALA A 224 9.70 3.33 2.84
N THR A 225 10.38 2.23 3.15
CA THR A 225 11.74 1.90 2.70
C THR A 225 11.78 1.54 1.22
N THR A 226 10.92 0.61 0.79
CA THR A 226 10.78 0.19 -0.61
C THR A 226 9.72 0.99 -1.36
N GLY A 227 8.83 1.65 -0.63
CA GLY A 227 7.73 2.42 -1.17
C GLY A 227 6.51 2.48 -0.27
N PHE A 228 5.43 3.01 -0.83
CA PHE A 228 4.15 3.06 -0.14
C PHE A 228 2.98 2.83 -1.10
N VAL A 229 1.84 2.48 -0.51
CA VAL A 229 0.53 2.45 -1.15
C VAL A 229 -0.52 3.11 -0.26
N ASP A 230 -1.41 3.90 -0.85
CA ASP A 230 -2.62 4.42 -0.20
C ASP A 230 -3.83 4.04 -1.05
N PHE A 231 -4.72 3.22 -0.48
CA PHE A 231 -5.96 2.79 -1.10
C PHE A 231 -7.03 3.85 -0.84
N ASN A 232 -7.41 4.58 -1.87
CA ASN A 232 -8.41 5.62 -1.76
C ASN A 232 -9.82 5.05 -2.01
N THR A 233 -10.69 5.12 -1.02
CA THR A 233 -12.06 4.64 -1.13
C THR A 233 -12.96 5.65 -1.83
N ARG A 234 -14.03 5.16 -2.47
CA ARG A 234 -14.99 5.99 -3.21
C ARG A 234 -15.61 7.06 -2.32
N ASN A 235 -15.62 8.29 -2.80
CA ASN A 235 -16.31 9.38 -2.14
C ASN A 235 -17.80 9.45 -2.51
N PHE A 236 -18.19 8.75 -3.58
CA PHE A 236 -19.56 8.75 -4.11
C PHE A 236 -19.90 7.39 -4.73
N LEU A 237 -21.10 6.91 -4.48
CA LEU A 237 -21.64 5.68 -5.08
C LEU A 237 -22.69 6.04 -6.14
N LYS A 238 -22.42 5.70 -7.40
CA LYS A 238 -23.31 6.02 -8.54
C LYS A 238 -24.63 5.25 -8.50
N GLN A 239 -24.59 4.00 -8.05
CA GLN A 239 -25.73 3.07 -7.97
C GLN A 239 -25.57 2.18 -6.75
N ASN A 240 -26.68 1.80 -6.16
CA ASN A 240 -26.72 0.74 -5.18
C ASN A 240 -26.37 -0.60 -5.86
N MET A 241 -25.81 -1.54 -5.12
CA MET A 241 -25.52 -2.87 -5.67
C MET A 241 -25.64 -3.96 -4.62
N VAL A 242 -26.04 -5.14 -5.10
CA VAL A 242 -25.95 -6.40 -4.38
C VAL A 242 -25.21 -7.39 -5.28
N LYS A 243 -24.16 -8.03 -4.76
CA LYS A 243 -23.35 -9.00 -5.47
C LYS A 243 -23.33 -10.32 -4.71
N VAL A 244 -23.61 -11.41 -5.40
CA VAL A 244 -23.46 -12.76 -4.89
C VAL A 244 -22.45 -13.51 -5.72
N GLU A 245 -21.58 -14.28 -5.08
CA GLU A 245 -20.61 -15.14 -5.77
C GLU A 245 -20.65 -16.53 -5.15
N ALA A 246 -20.50 -17.56 -6.00
CA ALA A 246 -20.37 -18.95 -5.62
C ALA A 246 -19.26 -19.62 -6.44
N GLY A 247 -18.48 -20.48 -5.84
CA GLY A 247 -17.36 -21.14 -6.49
C GLY A 247 -16.97 -22.47 -5.87
N GLN A 248 -15.91 -23.06 -6.40
CA GLN A 248 -15.32 -24.29 -5.87
C GLN A 248 -14.89 -24.13 -4.41
N PHE A 249 -14.70 -25.25 -3.74
CA PHE A 249 -14.25 -25.32 -2.34
C PHE A 249 -15.20 -24.60 -1.38
N ASN A 250 -16.51 -24.79 -1.59
CA ASN A 250 -17.55 -24.16 -0.79
C ASN A 250 -17.37 -22.63 -0.64
N THR A 251 -16.92 -21.97 -1.71
CA THR A 251 -16.67 -20.53 -1.67
C THR A 251 -17.95 -19.77 -1.97
N TYR A 252 -18.39 -18.94 -1.03
CA TYR A 252 -19.56 -18.07 -1.14
C TYR A 252 -19.21 -16.65 -0.71
N ARG A 253 -19.77 -15.66 -1.39
CA ARG A 253 -19.63 -14.26 -1.03
C ARG A 253 -20.93 -13.50 -1.29
N LEU A 254 -21.37 -12.73 -0.31
CA LEU A 254 -22.42 -11.73 -0.44
C LEU A 254 -21.82 -10.36 -0.16
N MET A 255 -22.00 -9.42 -1.08
CA MET A 255 -21.55 -8.03 -0.91
C MET A 255 -22.70 -7.10 -1.28
N THR A 256 -22.85 -6.03 -0.48
CA THR A 256 -23.87 -4.99 -0.70
C THR A 256 -23.26 -3.61 -0.58
N MET A 257 -23.76 -2.65 -1.38
CA MET A 257 -23.44 -1.23 -1.25
C MET A 257 -24.70 -0.40 -1.48
N PHE A 258 -25.02 0.49 -0.54
CA PHE A 258 -26.22 1.32 -0.57
C PHE A 258 -25.92 2.78 -0.28
N ASN A 259 -26.45 3.69 -1.11
CA ASN A 259 -26.53 5.12 -0.79
C ASN A 259 -27.53 5.35 0.34
N LEU A 260 -27.14 6.12 1.33
CA LEU A 260 -27.98 6.49 2.48
C LEU A 260 -28.60 7.89 2.31
N LEU A 261 -28.09 8.69 1.35
CA LEU A 261 -28.60 10.01 1.04
C LEU A 261 -29.26 10.02 -0.35
N ASN A 262 -30.22 10.92 -0.52
CA ASN A 262 -30.97 11.10 -1.76
C ASN A 262 -30.26 12.04 -2.76
N GLU A 263 -30.80 12.14 -3.97
CA GLU A 263 -30.28 12.99 -5.05
C GLU A 263 -30.15 14.47 -4.66
N LYS A 264 -31.01 14.96 -3.75
CA LYS A 264 -30.98 16.35 -3.25
C LYS A 264 -29.70 16.64 -2.43
N ALA A 265 -29.28 15.67 -1.61
CA ALA A 265 -28.01 15.74 -0.89
C ALA A 265 -26.81 15.71 -1.84
N THR A 266 -26.87 14.86 -2.87
CA THR A 266 -25.83 14.78 -3.91
C THR A 266 -25.71 16.12 -4.67
N ALA A 267 -26.81 16.77 -4.99
CA ALA A 267 -26.80 18.11 -5.59
C ALA A 267 -26.11 19.16 -4.70
N ASN A 268 -26.13 18.96 -3.38
CA ASN A 268 -25.43 19.77 -2.38
C ASN A 268 -24.01 19.28 -2.08
N GLN A 269 -23.45 18.42 -2.92
CA GLN A 269 -22.09 17.84 -2.76
C GLN A 269 -21.95 17.02 -1.48
N GLN A 270 -22.97 16.26 -1.11
CA GLN A 270 -22.95 15.35 0.03
C GLN A 270 -23.24 13.92 -0.44
N SER A 271 -22.52 12.99 0.10
CA SER A 271 -22.65 11.55 -0.14
C SER A 271 -22.47 10.80 1.16
N TRP A 272 -23.25 9.77 1.37
CA TRP A 272 -23.10 8.84 2.46
C TRP A 272 -23.53 7.47 1.98
N TYR A 273 -22.67 6.47 2.12
CA TYR A 273 -23.00 5.10 1.75
C TYR A 273 -22.50 4.10 2.78
N VAL A 274 -23.09 2.93 2.75
CA VAL A 274 -22.69 1.76 3.52
C VAL A 274 -22.36 0.62 2.56
N ALA A 275 -21.34 -0.16 2.89
CA ALA A 275 -20.99 -1.41 2.21
C ALA A 275 -20.85 -2.52 3.24
N SER A 276 -21.31 -3.74 2.90
CA SER A 276 -21.08 -4.92 3.74
C SER A 276 -20.65 -6.11 2.91
N GLU A 277 -19.86 -6.99 3.50
CA GLU A 277 -19.41 -8.22 2.86
C GLU A 277 -19.45 -9.37 3.89
N TYR A 278 -19.98 -10.51 3.44
CA TYR A 278 -19.76 -11.78 4.11
C TYR A 278 -19.14 -12.76 3.13
N ARG A 279 -18.10 -13.47 3.57
CA ARG A 279 -17.43 -14.51 2.77
C ARG A 279 -17.24 -15.77 3.60
N TYR A 280 -17.45 -16.90 2.95
CA TYR A 280 -17.10 -18.23 3.43
C TYR A 280 -16.29 -18.98 2.39
N SER A 281 -15.31 -19.81 2.82
CA SER A 281 -14.58 -20.73 1.94
C SER A 281 -13.92 -21.84 2.75
N ASP A 282 -13.97 -23.07 2.25
CA ASP A 282 -13.17 -24.18 2.78
C ASP A 282 -11.74 -24.17 2.22
N ALA A 283 -11.48 -23.34 1.19
CA ALA A 283 -10.26 -23.34 0.39
C ALA A 283 -9.92 -24.74 -0.21
N TYR A 284 -8.77 -24.86 -0.82
CA TYR A 284 -8.39 -26.03 -1.62
C TYR A 284 -7.53 -27.06 -0.87
N PHE A 285 -7.38 -26.89 0.43
CA PHE A 285 -6.58 -27.79 1.27
C PHE A 285 -7.36 -29.04 1.66
N ASP A 286 -6.67 -30.14 1.88
CA ASP A 286 -7.27 -31.39 2.34
C ASP A 286 -7.95 -31.21 3.71
N ASN A 287 -7.37 -30.34 4.58
CA ASN A 287 -8.00 -29.87 5.79
C ASN A 287 -8.76 -28.57 5.50
N PRO A 288 -10.11 -28.57 5.51
CA PRO A 288 -10.90 -27.36 5.22
C PRO A 288 -10.56 -26.20 6.15
N GLN A 289 -10.37 -25.03 5.56
CA GLN A 289 -10.02 -23.82 6.34
C GLN A 289 -11.22 -23.18 7.05
N HIS A 290 -12.45 -23.53 6.73
CA HIS A 290 -13.66 -22.95 7.30
C HIS A 290 -13.59 -21.42 7.43
N PHE A 291 -12.93 -20.80 6.46
CA PHE A 291 -12.67 -19.37 6.46
C PHE A 291 -13.97 -18.58 6.46
N LYS A 292 -14.15 -17.72 7.45
CA LYS A 292 -15.30 -16.82 7.60
C LYS A 292 -14.79 -15.40 7.75
N ARG A 293 -15.38 -14.48 6.97
CA ARG A 293 -15.07 -13.05 7.06
C ARG A 293 -16.34 -12.23 6.96
N PHE A 294 -16.44 -11.25 7.84
CA PHE A 294 -17.47 -10.21 7.78
C PHE A 294 -16.81 -8.84 7.77
N ASN A 295 -17.24 -7.99 6.86
CA ASN A 295 -16.83 -6.59 6.73
C ASN A 295 -18.06 -5.68 6.71
N LEU A 296 -17.98 -4.59 7.44
CA LEU A 296 -18.92 -3.46 7.35
C LEU A 296 -18.11 -2.18 7.21
N PHE A 297 -18.46 -1.38 6.22
CA PHE A 297 -17.84 -0.09 5.89
C PHE A 297 -18.90 0.97 5.71
N THR A 298 -18.67 2.17 6.21
CA THR A 298 -19.51 3.33 5.89
C THR A 298 -18.63 4.56 5.67
N LYS A 299 -18.99 5.41 4.70
CA LYS A 299 -18.28 6.65 4.42
C LYS A 299 -19.25 7.78 4.10
N TYR A 300 -19.10 8.87 4.84
CA TYR A 300 -19.68 10.17 4.53
C TYR A 300 -18.62 11.05 3.89
N ASN A 301 -18.96 11.72 2.81
CA ASN A 301 -18.19 12.77 2.18
C ASN A 301 -19.10 13.95 1.89
N GLY A 302 -18.74 15.15 2.32
CA GLY A 302 -19.61 16.28 2.08
C GLY A 302 -18.99 17.65 2.31
N LYS A 303 -19.49 18.61 1.53
CA LYS A 303 -19.21 20.02 1.74
C LYS A 303 -20.01 20.50 2.95
N ILE A 304 -19.32 20.95 4.01
CA ILE A 304 -19.93 21.44 5.25
C ILE A 304 -19.95 22.97 5.36
N SER A 305 -19.12 23.65 4.56
CA SER A 305 -19.12 25.10 4.41
C SER A 305 -18.68 25.51 3.01
N LYS A 306 -18.64 26.82 2.71
CA LYS A 306 -18.10 27.31 1.43
C LYS A 306 -16.66 26.88 1.17
N HIS A 307 -15.89 26.64 2.22
CA HIS A 307 -14.45 26.40 2.17
C HIS A 307 -14.02 25.06 2.75
N SER A 308 -14.94 24.25 3.30
CA SER A 308 -14.58 23.04 4.03
C SER A 308 -15.34 21.82 3.55
N TYR A 309 -14.61 20.73 3.40
CA TYR A 309 -15.12 19.38 3.12
C TYR A 309 -14.78 18.45 4.27
N LEU A 310 -15.72 17.62 4.65
CA LEU A 310 -15.60 16.62 5.69
C LEU A 310 -15.71 15.22 5.08
N ASN A 311 -14.71 14.39 5.32
CA ASN A 311 -14.74 12.95 5.08
C ASN A 311 -14.77 12.23 6.42
N MET A 312 -15.70 11.31 6.60
CA MET A 312 -15.73 10.42 7.75
C MET A 312 -15.94 8.99 7.28
N SER A 313 -15.13 8.06 7.76
CA SER A 313 -15.36 6.65 7.50
C SER A 313 -15.24 5.82 8.77
N ALA A 314 -15.99 4.74 8.83
CA ALA A 314 -15.89 3.73 9.85
C ALA A 314 -15.93 2.34 9.22
N THR A 315 -15.10 1.44 9.73
CA THR A 315 -15.06 0.05 9.30
C THR A 315 -15.07 -0.88 10.51
N THR A 316 -15.70 -2.03 10.37
CA THR A 316 -15.48 -3.14 11.28
C THR A 316 -15.28 -4.42 10.49
N PHE A 317 -14.35 -5.24 10.93
CA PHE A 317 -13.93 -6.47 10.29
C PHE A 317 -13.76 -7.56 11.34
N TRP A 318 -14.19 -8.75 10.98
CA TRP A 318 -13.98 -9.95 11.75
C TRP A 318 -13.67 -11.12 10.82
N SER A 319 -12.68 -11.94 11.17
CA SER A 319 -12.29 -13.13 10.42
C SER A 319 -11.87 -14.26 11.36
N LYS A 320 -12.27 -15.48 11.03
CA LYS A 320 -11.83 -16.72 11.68
C LYS A 320 -11.54 -17.78 10.63
N TRP A 321 -10.46 -18.55 10.85
CA TRP A 321 -10.04 -19.59 9.91
C TRP A 321 -9.28 -20.71 10.62
N ASP A 322 -9.27 -21.88 9.98
CA ASP A 322 -8.29 -22.94 10.22
C ASP A 322 -7.20 -22.85 9.14
N ALA A 323 -6.01 -23.41 9.40
CA ALA A 323 -4.88 -23.34 8.50
C ALA A 323 -4.23 -24.71 8.32
N SER A 324 -3.54 -24.86 7.19
CA SER A 324 -2.74 -26.07 6.90
C SER A 324 -1.26 -25.89 7.20
N GLY A 325 -0.85 -24.68 7.55
CA GLY A 325 0.53 -24.34 7.85
C GLY A 325 1.45 -24.41 6.63
N GLN A 326 2.74 -24.39 6.92
CA GLN A 326 3.82 -24.65 5.97
C GLN A 326 4.23 -26.10 6.08
N ILE A 327 4.30 -26.82 4.95
CA ILE A 327 4.61 -28.26 4.92
C ILE A 327 5.99 -28.51 4.34
N PRO A 328 6.81 -29.37 4.96
CA PRO A 328 8.14 -29.73 4.45
C PRO A 328 8.05 -30.64 3.22
N ASP A 329 8.93 -30.41 2.26
CA ASP A 329 9.00 -31.18 1.00
C ASP A 329 9.08 -32.68 1.24
N ARG A 330 9.84 -33.11 2.27
CA ARG A 330 10.00 -34.55 2.57
C ARG A 330 8.72 -35.24 3.01
N ALA A 331 7.82 -34.51 3.70
CA ALA A 331 6.56 -35.13 4.14
C ALA A 331 5.67 -35.48 2.94
N VAL A 332 5.66 -34.60 1.94
CA VAL A 332 4.94 -34.82 0.66
C VAL A 332 5.64 -35.92 -0.16
N ASN A 333 6.97 -35.85 -0.30
CA ASN A 333 7.75 -36.79 -1.09
C ASN A 333 7.72 -38.24 -0.53
N LYS A 334 7.64 -38.40 0.80
CA LYS A 334 7.48 -39.69 1.49
C LYS A 334 6.01 -40.16 1.52
N GLY A 335 5.05 -39.36 1.03
CA GLY A 335 3.62 -39.70 1.05
C GLY A 335 3.00 -39.69 2.46
N ILE A 336 3.62 -39.01 3.43
CA ILE A 336 3.05 -38.83 4.79
C ILE A 336 1.78 -37.96 4.71
N ILE A 337 1.81 -36.93 3.88
CA ILE A 337 0.67 -36.08 3.56
C ILE A 337 0.57 -35.84 2.05
N GLY A 338 -0.62 -35.41 1.58
CA GLY A 338 -0.81 -34.92 0.21
C GLY A 338 -0.14 -33.55 0.01
N PHE A 339 -0.04 -33.13 -1.25
CA PHE A 339 0.49 -31.79 -1.59
C PHE A 339 -0.33 -30.64 -0.98
N TYR A 340 -1.60 -30.85 -0.75
CA TYR A 340 -2.53 -29.91 -0.12
C TYR A 340 -2.85 -30.29 1.33
N GLY A 341 -2.10 -31.22 1.93
CA GLY A 341 -2.30 -31.70 3.28
C GLY A 341 -1.79 -30.73 4.36
N ALA A 342 -1.99 -31.11 5.60
CA ALA A 342 -1.46 -30.46 6.79
C ALA A 342 -0.79 -31.47 7.70
N LEU A 343 0.29 -31.06 8.38
CA LEU A 343 0.94 -31.87 9.42
C LEU A 343 0.34 -31.61 10.79
N ASP A 344 -0.02 -30.34 11.04
CA ASP A 344 -0.73 -29.94 12.23
C ASP A 344 -2.14 -29.42 11.84
N PRO A 345 -3.21 -30.14 12.20
CA PRO A 345 -4.57 -29.74 11.84
C PRO A 345 -5.14 -28.67 12.77
N PHE A 346 -4.41 -28.26 13.81
CA PHE A 346 -4.89 -27.31 14.81
C PHE A 346 -4.42 -25.87 14.54
N GLU A 347 -3.67 -25.64 13.47
CA GLU A 347 -3.29 -24.29 13.06
C GLU A 347 -4.52 -23.45 12.62
N GLY A 348 -4.42 -22.12 12.80
CA GLY A 348 -5.48 -21.19 12.41
C GLY A 348 -5.55 -19.98 13.30
N GLY A 349 -6.55 -19.13 13.10
CA GLY A 349 -6.61 -17.89 13.85
C GLY A 349 -7.94 -17.17 13.84
N LEU A 350 -7.90 -16.05 14.53
CA LEU A 350 -8.98 -15.08 14.67
C LEU A 350 -8.39 -13.68 14.61
N THR A 351 -8.95 -12.81 13.78
CA THR A 351 -8.63 -11.39 13.79
C THR A 351 -9.90 -10.56 13.75
N TYR A 352 -9.85 -9.38 14.38
CA TYR A 352 -10.82 -8.33 14.13
C TYR A 352 -10.14 -6.96 14.16
N ARG A 353 -10.74 -6.01 13.43
CA ARG A 353 -10.28 -4.63 13.36
C ARG A 353 -11.48 -3.70 13.21
N THR A 354 -11.52 -2.65 14.03
CA THR A 354 -12.49 -1.56 13.91
C THR A 354 -11.74 -0.25 13.75
N ASN A 355 -12.09 0.53 12.72
CA ASN A 355 -11.43 1.79 12.41
C ASN A 355 -12.43 2.94 12.38
N PHE A 356 -11.96 4.11 12.79
CA PHE A 356 -12.61 5.41 12.58
C PHE A 356 -11.60 6.37 11.96
N ASN A 357 -12.00 7.08 10.92
CA ASN A 357 -11.17 8.03 10.22
C ASN A 357 -11.98 9.29 9.90
N VAL A 358 -11.48 10.45 10.27
CA VAL A 358 -12.11 11.76 10.05
C VAL A 358 -11.10 12.67 9.40
N GLN A 359 -11.43 13.22 8.24
CA GLN A 359 -10.60 14.17 7.51
C GLN A 359 -11.36 15.45 7.27
N LEU A 360 -10.77 16.58 7.61
CA LEU A 360 -11.28 17.92 7.33
C LEU A 360 -10.31 18.65 6.41
N LEU A 361 -10.78 18.99 5.22
CA LEU A 361 -10.04 19.81 4.26
C LEU A 361 -10.64 21.20 4.23
N THR A 362 -9.82 22.22 4.43
CA THR A 362 -10.25 23.61 4.44
C THR A 362 -9.41 24.43 3.47
N SER A 363 -10.05 25.07 2.48
CA SER A 363 -9.41 26.05 1.61
C SER A 363 -9.52 27.44 2.22
N LEU A 364 -8.39 28.11 2.35
CA LEU A 364 -8.34 29.49 2.83
C LEU A 364 -8.64 30.48 1.69
N ASN A 365 -8.99 31.74 2.03
CA ASN A 365 -9.31 32.77 1.05
C ASN A 365 -8.16 33.07 0.06
N ASN A 366 -6.91 32.88 0.48
CA ASN A 366 -5.72 33.01 -0.36
C ASN A 366 -5.46 31.78 -1.25
N GLY A 367 -6.28 30.72 -1.12
CA GLY A 367 -6.18 29.46 -1.88
C GLY A 367 -5.27 28.44 -1.28
N ASP A 368 -4.75 28.65 -0.10
CA ASP A 368 -4.00 27.65 0.66
C ASP A 368 -4.96 26.60 1.21
N VAL A 369 -4.44 25.40 1.46
CA VAL A 369 -5.25 24.28 1.93
C VAL A 369 -4.71 23.77 3.26
N ILE A 370 -5.60 23.64 4.25
CA ILE A 370 -5.30 22.95 5.51
C ILE A 370 -5.99 21.60 5.46
N LYS A 371 -5.21 20.54 5.73
CA LYS A 371 -5.70 19.18 5.88
C LYS A 371 -5.52 18.74 7.31
N ASN A 372 -6.58 18.23 7.93
CA ASN A 372 -6.54 17.62 9.24
C ASN A 372 -7.14 16.23 9.16
N GLN A 373 -6.48 15.26 9.74
CA GLN A 373 -6.97 13.89 9.85
C GLN A 373 -6.79 13.39 11.28
N LEU A 374 -7.84 12.82 11.83
CA LEU A 374 -7.81 12.05 13.06
C LEU A 374 -8.22 10.61 12.74
N TYR A 375 -7.50 9.65 13.30
CA TYR A 375 -7.83 8.25 13.13
C TYR A 375 -7.66 7.45 14.42
N TYR A 376 -8.47 6.39 14.49
CA TYR A 376 -8.43 5.41 15.57
C TYR A 376 -8.63 4.01 14.97
N SER A 377 -7.89 3.04 15.48
CA SER A 377 -8.05 1.63 15.13
C SER A 377 -7.95 0.78 16.39
N ASN A 378 -8.91 -0.12 16.60
CA ASN A 378 -8.84 -1.17 17.59
C ASN A 378 -8.69 -2.51 16.88
N THR A 379 -7.70 -3.30 17.27
CA THR A 379 -7.39 -4.59 16.64
C THR A 379 -7.20 -5.68 17.68
N HIS A 380 -7.52 -6.89 17.28
CA HIS A 380 -7.21 -8.10 18.04
C HIS A 380 -6.68 -9.16 17.08
N PHE A 381 -5.67 -9.87 17.53
CA PHE A 381 -5.02 -10.94 16.78
C PHE A 381 -4.80 -12.14 17.69
N ASP A 382 -5.12 -13.33 17.20
CA ASP A 382 -4.90 -14.59 17.87
C ASP A 382 -4.59 -15.65 16.81
N LEU A 383 -3.36 -16.15 16.78
CA LEU A 383 -2.85 -17.08 15.78
C LEU A 383 -2.20 -18.28 16.45
N HIS A 384 -2.56 -19.48 16.01
CA HIS A 384 -1.89 -20.74 16.31
C HIS A 384 -1.18 -21.24 15.07
N THR A 385 0.11 -21.57 15.19
CA THR A 385 0.95 -22.02 14.08
C THR A 385 2.05 -22.96 14.56
N ASN A 386 2.54 -23.83 13.68
CA ASN A 386 3.58 -24.81 13.97
C ASN A 386 4.58 -24.84 12.82
N PHE A 387 5.76 -24.25 12.99
CA PHE A 387 6.76 -24.14 11.92
C PHE A 387 7.76 -25.30 11.93
N THR A 388 8.07 -25.85 13.10
CA THR A 388 9.19 -26.81 13.32
C THR A 388 8.71 -28.21 13.69
N PHE A 389 7.43 -28.36 13.98
CA PHE A 389 6.66 -29.56 14.32
C PHE A 389 7.07 -30.21 15.64
N PHE A 390 8.14 -31.02 15.69
CA PHE A 390 8.65 -31.73 16.88
C PHE A 390 10.16 -31.50 17.05
N LEU A 391 10.68 -30.36 16.61
CA LEU A 391 12.09 -30.01 16.68
C LEU A 391 12.55 -29.81 18.13
N VAL A 392 11.81 -28.99 18.88
CA VAL A 392 12.12 -28.58 20.26
C VAL A 392 11.43 -29.49 21.25
N ASP A 393 10.10 -29.61 21.19
CA ASP A 393 9.31 -30.51 22.03
C ASP A 393 8.91 -31.77 21.27
N THR A 394 9.70 -32.84 21.44
CA THR A 394 9.49 -34.10 20.75
C THR A 394 8.26 -34.88 21.22
N ALA A 395 7.68 -34.50 22.36
CA ALA A 395 6.53 -35.16 22.95
C ALA A 395 5.20 -34.48 22.62
N ASN A 396 5.16 -33.14 22.72
CA ASN A 396 3.91 -32.36 22.56
C ASN A 396 3.83 -31.64 21.22
N GLY A 397 4.97 -31.46 20.52
CA GLY A 397 5.07 -30.63 19.31
C GLY A 397 5.36 -29.18 19.65
N ASP A 398 5.66 -28.40 18.61
CA ASP A 398 6.17 -27.03 18.72
C ASP A 398 5.10 -25.98 18.36
N GLU A 399 3.80 -26.30 18.52
CA GLU A 399 2.74 -25.34 18.26
C GLU A 399 2.90 -24.12 19.14
N ILE A 400 2.86 -22.94 18.55
CA ILE A 400 2.89 -21.65 19.26
C ILE A 400 1.58 -20.89 19.05
N ARG A 401 1.26 -20.05 20.06
CA ARG A 401 0.19 -19.08 19.98
C ARG A 401 0.75 -17.68 20.11
N GLN A 402 0.41 -16.83 19.13
CA GLN A 402 0.72 -15.41 19.09
C GLN A 402 -0.56 -14.60 19.27
N LYS A 403 -0.58 -13.67 20.24
CA LYS A 403 -1.79 -12.95 20.61
C LYS A 403 -1.49 -11.52 20.99
N GLU A 404 -2.37 -10.59 20.58
CA GLU A 404 -2.37 -9.22 21.09
C GLU A 404 -3.74 -8.53 20.97
N SER A 405 -3.89 -7.45 21.73
CA SER A 405 -4.99 -6.48 21.56
C SER A 405 -4.39 -5.07 21.53
N ARG A 406 -4.77 -4.27 20.54
CA ARG A 406 -4.14 -2.99 20.25
C ARG A 406 -5.16 -1.88 20.07
N ASN A 407 -4.80 -0.70 20.59
CA ASN A 407 -5.40 0.58 20.22
C ASN A 407 -4.34 1.42 19.52
N LEU A 408 -4.63 1.84 18.30
CA LEU A 408 -3.82 2.73 17.49
C LEU A 408 -4.61 4.03 17.31
N MET A 409 -3.99 5.17 17.59
CA MET A 409 -4.58 6.49 17.38
C MET A 409 -3.55 7.44 16.80
N GLY A 410 -4.01 8.39 16.00
CA GLY A 410 -3.09 9.38 15.47
C GLY A 410 -3.76 10.57 14.81
N TYR A 411 -2.90 11.52 14.49
CA TYR A 411 -3.23 12.76 13.82
C TYR A 411 -2.25 13.03 12.68
N ASN A 412 -2.79 13.41 11.52
CA ASN A 412 -2.02 13.93 10.39
C ASN A 412 -2.53 15.33 10.07
N GLY A 413 -1.68 16.34 10.22
CA GLY A 413 -1.99 17.72 9.85
C GLY A 413 -1.04 18.20 8.77
N SER A 414 -1.55 18.93 7.76
CA SER A 414 -0.70 19.64 6.82
C SER A 414 -1.31 20.96 6.35
N TYR A 415 -0.43 21.91 6.04
CA TYR A 415 -0.72 23.19 5.41
C TYR A 415 -0.01 23.21 4.06
N VAL A 416 -0.76 23.46 2.99
CA VAL A 416 -0.26 23.53 1.62
C VAL A 416 -0.45 24.94 1.10
N HIS A 417 0.66 25.59 0.75
CA HIS A 417 0.72 26.91 0.15
C HIS A 417 1.16 26.84 -1.30
N THR A 418 0.44 27.51 -2.21
CA THR A 418 0.85 27.67 -3.60
C THR A 418 1.13 29.12 -3.89
N GLY A 419 2.40 29.43 -4.17
CA GLY A 419 2.89 30.78 -4.46
C GLY A 419 3.72 30.85 -5.74
N TYR A 420 4.28 32.03 -5.97
CA TYR A 420 5.17 32.30 -7.09
C TYR A 420 6.35 33.16 -6.65
N PHE A 421 7.54 32.80 -7.06
CA PHE A 421 8.73 33.63 -6.97
C PHE A 421 9.21 33.95 -8.39
N GLY A 422 8.97 35.18 -8.83
CA GLY A 422 9.11 35.51 -10.25
C GLY A 422 8.19 34.65 -11.13
N ASN A 423 8.79 33.89 -12.03
CA ASN A 423 8.08 32.92 -12.88
C ASN A 423 8.05 31.50 -12.33
N THR A 424 8.80 31.23 -11.25
CA THR A 424 8.83 29.92 -10.61
C THR A 424 7.59 29.74 -9.74
N ARG A 425 6.84 28.66 -9.99
CA ARG A 425 5.73 28.26 -9.10
C ARG A 425 6.30 27.50 -7.92
N LEU A 426 5.87 27.88 -6.72
CA LEU A 426 6.18 27.26 -5.45
C LEU A 426 4.97 26.46 -4.96
N ASN A 427 5.21 25.25 -4.46
CA ASN A 427 4.21 24.51 -3.72
C ASN A 427 4.86 23.96 -2.45
N THR A 428 4.58 24.65 -1.35
CA THR A 428 5.12 24.35 -0.02
C THR A 428 4.13 23.55 0.78
N GLU A 429 4.51 22.39 1.27
CA GLU A 429 3.74 21.60 2.23
C GLU A 429 4.49 21.52 3.55
N LEU A 430 3.86 22.00 4.63
CA LEU A 430 4.31 21.84 6.01
C LEU A 430 3.37 20.86 6.70
N GLY A 431 3.90 19.83 7.34
CA GLY A 431 3.05 18.85 8.00
C GLY A 431 3.60 18.30 9.29
N VAL A 432 2.74 17.69 10.07
CA VAL A 432 3.06 16.95 11.28
C VAL A 432 2.20 15.70 11.36
N GLN A 433 2.83 14.60 11.74
CA GLN A 433 2.15 13.33 12.00
C GLN A 433 2.45 12.89 13.42
N VAL A 434 1.42 12.42 14.11
CA VAL A 434 1.52 11.81 15.44
C VAL A 434 0.85 10.46 15.38
N ARG A 435 1.54 9.43 15.83
CA ARG A 435 0.99 8.07 15.91
C ARG A 435 1.31 7.48 17.27
N ASN A 436 0.33 6.87 17.92
CA ASN A 436 0.47 6.18 19.18
C ASN A 436 -0.16 4.80 19.11
N ASP A 437 0.64 3.76 19.27
CA ASP A 437 0.26 2.36 19.34
C ASP A 437 0.34 1.89 20.80
N LEU A 438 -0.78 1.40 21.33
CA LEU A 438 -0.91 0.85 22.66
C LEU A 438 -1.35 -0.60 22.56
N THR A 439 -0.42 -1.53 22.72
CA THR A 439 -0.67 -2.97 22.62
C THR A 439 -0.69 -3.58 24.01
N ASN A 440 -1.76 -4.30 24.31
CA ASN A 440 -1.93 -4.97 25.60
C ASN A 440 -1.78 -6.47 25.43
N ASN A 441 -1.08 -7.09 26.38
CA ASN A 441 -0.88 -8.54 26.44
C ASN A 441 -0.38 -9.14 25.12
N SER A 442 0.59 -8.44 24.47
CA SER A 442 1.36 -9.03 23.39
C SER A 442 2.09 -10.26 23.93
N GLY A 443 1.73 -11.43 23.45
CA GLY A 443 2.16 -12.70 24.02
C GLY A 443 2.52 -13.74 22.98
N LEU A 444 3.52 -14.57 23.34
CA LEU A 444 3.92 -15.79 22.66
C LEU A 444 3.87 -16.92 23.66
N SER A 445 3.15 -17.99 23.32
CA SER A 445 3.01 -19.18 24.18
C SER A 445 3.31 -20.42 23.38
N HIS A 446 3.93 -21.42 24.00
CA HIS A 446 3.96 -22.79 23.51
C HIS A 446 2.61 -23.46 23.86
N THR A 447 1.95 -24.04 22.87
CA THR A 447 0.63 -24.63 22.99
C THR A 447 0.58 -26.03 22.40
N LYS A 448 -0.50 -26.74 22.68
CA LYS A 448 -0.80 -28.04 22.12
C LYS A 448 -2.27 -28.10 21.74
N ASP A 449 -2.54 -28.62 20.55
CA ASP A 449 -3.90 -28.84 20.04
C ASP A 449 -4.77 -27.55 20.16
N ARG A 450 -4.18 -26.35 20.01
CA ARG A 450 -4.77 -25.01 20.11
C ARG A 450 -5.32 -24.64 21.51
N TYR A 451 -5.65 -25.62 22.32
CA TYR A 451 -6.41 -25.40 23.57
C TYR A 451 -5.58 -25.46 24.84
N ILE A 452 -4.42 -26.12 24.82
CA ILE A 452 -3.60 -26.35 26.00
C ILE A 452 -2.38 -25.44 25.91
N THR A 453 -2.25 -24.48 26.83
CA THR A 453 -1.03 -23.70 26.99
C THR A 453 -0.04 -24.48 27.84
N LEU A 454 1.09 -24.86 27.28
CA LEU A 454 2.15 -25.60 27.95
C LEU A 454 3.08 -24.63 28.69
N ASN A 455 3.48 -23.54 28.03
CA ASN A 455 4.38 -22.55 28.57
C ASN A 455 4.12 -21.17 27.96
N GLN A 456 4.29 -20.11 28.78
CA GLN A 456 4.32 -18.72 28.30
C GLN A 456 5.76 -18.32 28.01
N ILE A 457 6.07 -17.99 26.75
CA ILE A 457 7.43 -17.63 26.29
C ILE A 457 7.65 -16.11 26.46
N LYS A 458 6.68 -15.30 26.04
CA LYS A 458 6.71 -13.83 26.17
C LYS A 458 5.33 -13.30 26.53
N LEU A 459 5.30 -12.26 27.36
CA LEU A 459 4.06 -11.55 27.71
C LEU A 459 4.38 -10.12 28.13
N GLY A 460 3.78 -9.14 27.48
CA GLY A 460 3.98 -7.75 27.87
C GLY A 460 3.02 -6.78 27.23
N ASP A 461 3.10 -5.52 27.65
CA ASP A 461 2.42 -4.40 26.98
C ASP A 461 3.46 -3.56 26.24
N VAL A 462 3.10 -3.12 25.03
CA VAL A 462 3.92 -2.27 24.20
C VAL A 462 3.25 -0.90 24.06
N SER A 463 4.02 0.17 24.22
CA SER A 463 3.63 1.52 23.86
C SER A 463 4.68 2.12 22.93
N GLU A 464 4.25 2.56 21.76
CA GLU A 464 5.11 3.21 20.77
C GLU A 464 4.47 4.50 20.29
N LEU A 465 5.09 5.65 20.63
CA LEU A 465 4.66 6.97 20.20
C LEU A 465 5.67 7.54 19.22
N SER A 466 5.19 8.01 18.06
CA SER A 466 5.99 8.77 17.10
C SER A 466 5.43 10.17 16.85
N VAL A 467 6.33 11.15 16.71
CA VAL A 467 6.02 12.53 16.33
C VAL A 467 6.94 12.94 15.18
N SER A 468 6.34 13.37 14.09
CA SER A 468 7.04 13.45 12.80
C SER A 468 6.67 14.73 12.01
N PRO A 469 7.29 15.87 12.29
CA PRO A 469 7.19 17.05 11.43
C PRO A 469 7.95 16.86 10.12
N TYR A 470 7.41 17.46 9.04
CA TYR A 470 8.05 17.46 7.73
C TYR A 470 7.76 18.73 6.94
N VAL A 471 8.64 19.00 5.98
CA VAL A 471 8.46 20.03 4.96
C VAL A 471 8.75 19.45 3.59
N SER A 472 7.96 19.82 2.61
CA SER A 472 8.17 19.50 1.20
C SER A 472 7.99 20.76 0.36
N GLU A 473 8.99 21.08 -0.46
CA GLU A 473 8.96 22.22 -1.37
C GLU A 473 9.08 21.75 -2.80
N THR A 474 8.12 22.10 -3.64
CA THR A 474 8.16 21.85 -5.09
C THR A 474 8.35 23.16 -5.84
N LEU A 475 9.46 23.27 -6.55
CA LEU A 475 9.84 24.37 -7.40
C LEU A 475 9.59 24.00 -8.86
N LYS A 476 8.59 24.58 -9.52
CA LYS A 476 8.39 24.47 -10.96
C LYS A 476 8.94 25.71 -11.64
N PHE A 477 10.17 25.61 -12.18
CA PHE A 477 10.88 26.73 -12.81
C PHE A 477 10.24 27.10 -14.15
N ASN A 478 9.85 26.09 -14.93
CA ASN A 478 9.18 26.24 -16.20
C ASN A 478 8.42 24.93 -16.56
N GLU A 479 7.89 24.79 -17.78
CA GLU A 479 7.17 23.59 -18.20
C GLU A 479 8.09 22.36 -18.41
N HIS A 480 9.42 22.56 -18.42
CA HIS A 480 10.39 21.49 -18.64
C HIS A 480 11.09 21.02 -17.36
N PHE A 481 11.25 21.88 -16.37
CA PHE A 481 12.10 21.57 -15.23
C PHE A 481 11.42 21.86 -13.89
N SER A 482 11.39 20.86 -13.02
CA SER A 482 10.93 21.00 -11.66
C SER A 482 11.78 20.18 -10.68
N ILE A 483 11.87 20.68 -9.45
CA ILE A 483 12.55 20.03 -8.32
C ILE A 483 11.56 19.94 -7.17
N ASN A 484 11.55 18.81 -6.47
CA ASN A 484 10.92 18.66 -5.17
C ASN A 484 11.97 18.30 -4.14
N ALA A 485 12.12 19.10 -3.10
CA ALA A 485 12.99 18.86 -1.96
C ALA A 485 12.13 18.64 -0.71
N GLY A 486 12.49 17.66 0.10
CA GLY A 486 11.79 17.36 1.33
C GLY A 486 12.72 17.08 2.49
N LEU A 487 12.29 17.43 3.70
CA LEU A 487 12.96 17.08 4.93
C LEU A 487 11.92 16.61 5.94
N ARG A 488 12.21 15.49 6.59
CA ARG A 488 11.38 14.91 7.63
C ARG A 488 12.25 14.63 8.86
N PHE A 489 11.71 14.91 10.03
CA PHE A 489 12.25 14.50 11.32
C PHE A 489 11.27 13.55 11.96
N ASP A 490 11.77 12.44 12.51
CA ASP A 490 10.96 11.45 13.23
C ASP A 490 11.56 11.23 14.61
N GLN A 491 10.76 11.39 15.65
CA GLN A 491 11.08 11.09 17.04
C GLN A 491 10.18 9.96 17.52
N PHE A 492 10.79 8.87 18.02
CA PHE A 492 10.10 7.72 18.58
C PHE A 492 10.38 7.61 20.07
N PHE A 493 9.35 7.21 20.83
CA PHE A 493 9.40 6.86 22.23
C PHE A 493 8.87 5.45 22.38
N TYR A 494 9.70 4.55 22.90
CA TYR A 494 9.43 3.14 23.07
C TYR A 494 9.29 2.80 24.53
N GLN A 495 8.24 2.04 24.88
CA GLN A 495 8.05 1.48 26.20
C GLN A 495 7.58 0.04 26.08
N TYR A 496 8.24 -0.86 26.78
CA TYR A 496 7.83 -2.24 26.95
C TYR A 496 7.67 -2.58 28.44
N LYS A 497 6.49 -3.04 28.82
CA LYS A 497 6.22 -3.57 30.16
C LYS A 497 6.26 -5.08 30.11
N ASN A 498 7.41 -5.66 30.48
CA ASN A 498 7.55 -7.11 30.62
C ASN A 498 6.73 -7.60 31.81
N LYS A 499 5.78 -8.51 31.58
CA LYS A 499 4.91 -9.12 32.61
C LYS A 499 5.39 -10.51 33.04
N LEU A 500 6.41 -11.05 32.41
CA LEU A 500 6.89 -12.42 32.59
C LEU A 500 8.28 -12.43 33.21
N ALA A 501 8.37 -12.86 34.48
CA ALA A 501 9.65 -12.93 35.19
C ALA A 501 10.61 -13.97 34.59
N SER A 502 10.08 -15.00 33.91
CA SER A 502 10.87 -16.02 33.21
C SER A 502 11.42 -15.59 31.85
N ASP A 503 11.01 -14.42 31.33
CA ASP A 503 11.64 -13.86 30.11
C ASP A 503 12.99 -13.25 30.49
N THR A 504 14.05 -13.99 30.21
CA THR A 504 15.43 -13.61 30.53
C THR A 504 16.09 -12.68 29.51
N THR A 505 15.36 -12.27 28.46
CA THR A 505 15.85 -11.28 27.48
C THR A 505 15.97 -9.88 28.09
N LEU A 506 15.28 -9.63 29.19
CA LEU A 506 15.35 -8.43 30.02
C LEU A 506 15.66 -8.80 31.48
N PRO A 507 16.12 -7.85 32.33
CA PRO A 507 16.46 -8.12 33.74
C PRO A 507 15.29 -8.55 34.63
N GLY A 508 14.16 -9.02 34.08
CA GLY A 508 12.99 -9.50 34.79
C GLY A 508 11.71 -8.76 34.40
N ALA A 509 10.65 -9.00 35.19
CA ALA A 509 9.40 -8.25 35.00
C ALA A 509 9.59 -6.78 35.39
N GLY A 510 9.08 -5.86 34.55
CA GLY A 510 9.27 -4.42 34.77
C GLY A 510 8.94 -3.58 33.54
N THR A 511 9.08 -2.27 33.67
CA THR A 511 8.87 -1.32 32.57
C THR A 511 10.20 -0.77 32.07
N TYR A 512 10.46 -0.91 30.79
CA TYR A 512 11.67 -0.50 30.10
C TYR A 512 11.34 0.53 29.04
N ASN A 513 12.17 1.58 28.95
CA ASN A 513 11.92 2.69 28.04
C ASN A 513 13.19 3.04 27.27
N THR A 514 13.01 3.45 26.02
CA THR A 514 14.08 4.07 25.23
C THR A 514 13.48 5.03 24.22
N ASN A 515 14.31 5.77 23.49
CA ASN A 515 13.88 6.65 22.41
C ASN A 515 14.89 6.66 21.26
N ALA A 516 14.42 6.98 20.08
CA ALA A 516 15.26 7.13 18.90
C ALA A 516 14.73 8.24 18.01
N HIS A 517 15.61 8.82 17.21
CA HIS A 517 15.22 9.82 16.21
C HIS A 517 16.00 9.65 14.91
N THR A 518 15.43 10.16 13.84
CA THR A 518 16.08 10.17 12.53
C THR A 518 15.67 11.39 11.72
N VAL A 519 16.58 11.85 10.83
CA VAL A 519 16.32 12.89 9.84
C VAL A 519 16.37 12.25 8.46
N SER A 520 15.36 12.51 7.63
CA SER A 520 15.18 11.88 6.33
C SER A 520 15.05 12.92 5.21
N PRO A 521 16.17 13.32 4.57
CA PRO A 521 16.14 14.20 3.41
C PRO A 521 15.64 13.46 2.15
N LYS A 522 14.99 14.21 1.26
CA LYS A 522 14.45 13.75 -0.04
C LYS A 522 14.79 14.78 -1.11
N LEU A 523 15.14 14.31 -2.32
CA LEU A 523 15.36 15.17 -3.47
C LEU A 523 14.87 14.47 -4.74
N ASN A 524 13.97 15.13 -5.47
CA ASN A 524 13.40 14.63 -6.71
C ASN A 524 13.57 15.70 -7.79
N ILE A 525 14.11 15.32 -8.94
CA ILE A 525 14.36 16.18 -10.09
C ILE A 525 13.62 15.61 -11.28
N TYR A 526 12.86 16.44 -11.97
CA TYR A 526 12.08 16.06 -13.13
C TYR A 526 12.44 16.96 -14.31
N TYR A 527 12.69 16.32 -15.46
CA TYR A 527 12.93 17.02 -16.71
C TYR A 527 11.97 16.52 -17.81
N HIS A 528 11.07 17.37 -18.22
CA HIS A 528 10.14 17.15 -19.33
C HIS A 528 10.78 17.62 -20.63
N ALA A 529 11.31 16.69 -21.41
CA ALA A 529 11.89 17.03 -22.72
C ALA A 529 10.79 17.54 -23.67
N ASN A 530 9.59 16.96 -23.59
CA ASN A 530 8.38 17.36 -24.30
C ASN A 530 7.13 16.73 -23.64
N GLN A 531 5.96 16.87 -24.25
CA GLN A 531 4.70 16.30 -23.72
C GLN A 531 4.65 14.76 -23.72
N ALA A 532 5.58 14.10 -24.41
CA ALA A 532 5.64 12.65 -24.55
C ALA A 532 6.78 12.02 -23.74
N LEU A 533 7.75 12.79 -23.24
CA LEU A 533 8.95 12.25 -22.60
C LEU A 533 9.36 13.05 -21.36
N GLN A 534 9.39 12.36 -20.24
CA GLN A 534 9.90 12.85 -18.96
C GLN A 534 11.06 11.97 -18.50
N PHE A 535 12.12 12.59 -17.99
CA PHE A 535 13.16 11.95 -17.20
C PHE A 535 13.04 12.35 -15.75
N TYR A 536 13.45 11.48 -14.83
CA TYR A 536 13.49 11.78 -13.42
C TYR A 536 14.71 11.17 -12.73
N LEU A 537 15.15 11.87 -11.70
CA LEU A 537 16.10 11.38 -10.70
C LEU A 537 15.45 11.61 -9.33
N THR A 538 15.25 10.54 -8.58
CA THR A 538 14.70 10.62 -7.22
C THR A 538 15.65 9.98 -6.24
N THR A 539 15.89 10.63 -5.11
CA THR A 539 16.76 10.11 -4.05
C THR A 539 16.21 10.47 -2.68
N GLY A 540 16.50 9.65 -1.71
CA GLY A 540 16.05 9.90 -0.35
C GLY A 540 16.56 8.89 0.66
N LYS A 541 16.49 9.29 1.92
CA LYS A 541 16.66 8.42 3.07
C LYS A 541 15.27 7.99 3.56
N GLY A 542 15.07 6.69 3.75
CA GLY A 542 13.94 6.08 4.44
C GLY A 542 14.41 5.35 5.70
N PHE A 543 13.48 4.74 6.40
CA PHE A 543 13.72 3.87 7.53
C PHE A 543 12.47 3.02 7.81
N HIS A 544 12.62 1.97 8.60
CA HIS A 544 11.50 1.34 9.31
C HIS A 544 11.79 1.29 10.82
N SER A 545 10.76 1.39 11.66
CA SER A 545 10.91 1.21 13.09
C SER A 545 11.10 -0.28 13.41
N ASN A 546 12.08 -0.56 14.28
CA ASN A 546 12.27 -1.90 14.80
C ASN A 546 11.29 -2.18 15.94
N ASP A 547 11.06 -3.44 16.24
CA ASP A 547 10.22 -3.88 17.36
C ASP A 547 10.62 -3.21 18.68
N THR A 548 9.63 -2.66 19.41
CA THR A 548 9.86 -1.97 20.68
C THR A 548 10.59 -2.84 21.70
N ARG A 549 10.33 -4.15 21.74
CA ARG A 549 11.03 -5.10 22.62
C ARG A 549 12.52 -5.14 22.29
N SER A 550 12.84 -5.22 21.00
CA SER A 550 14.22 -5.15 20.51
C SER A 550 14.87 -3.78 20.78
N ALA A 551 14.14 -2.70 20.55
CA ALA A 551 14.62 -1.34 20.78
C ALA A 551 15.01 -1.10 22.25
N VAL A 552 14.20 -1.55 23.23
CA VAL A 552 14.51 -1.38 24.66
C VAL A 552 15.63 -2.31 25.13
N ILE A 553 15.70 -3.55 24.62
CA ILE A 553 16.77 -4.52 24.95
C ILE A 553 18.13 -3.98 24.48
N ASN A 554 18.18 -3.41 23.29
CA ASN A 554 19.40 -2.95 22.64
C ASN A 554 19.69 -1.46 22.85
N ASN A 555 19.00 -0.81 23.79
CA ASN A 555 19.15 0.63 24.11
C ASN A 555 19.10 1.52 22.84
N ALA A 556 18.06 1.30 22.03
CA ALA A 556 17.80 1.94 20.75
C ALA A 556 18.85 1.71 19.62
N ALA A 557 19.84 0.82 19.82
CA ALA A 557 20.71 0.43 18.74
C ALA A 557 19.89 -0.17 17.60
N PHE A 558 20.03 0.39 16.38
CA PHE A 558 19.25 -0.01 15.20
C PHE A 558 17.73 0.07 15.37
N ALA A 559 17.21 0.94 16.26
CA ALA A 559 15.78 1.14 16.39
C ALA A 559 15.14 1.74 15.11
N LEU A 560 15.91 2.54 14.36
CA LEU A 560 15.49 3.20 13.11
C LEU A 560 16.58 3.05 12.03
N PRO A 561 16.84 1.82 11.53
CA PRO A 561 17.88 1.61 10.52
C PRO A 561 17.57 2.37 9.24
N ALA A 562 18.59 3.07 8.72
CA ALA A 562 18.45 3.91 7.55
C ALA A 562 18.49 3.12 6.25
N ALA A 563 17.60 3.46 5.32
CA ALA A 563 17.63 3.03 3.93
C ALA A 563 17.92 4.23 3.02
N TYR A 564 19.00 4.17 2.24
CA TYR A 564 19.34 5.18 1.24
C TYR A 564 19.00 4.64 -0.14
N SER A 565 18.22 5.40 -0.88
CA SER A 565 17.74 4.96 -2.20
C SER A 565 17.90 6.05 -3.25
N ALA A 566 18.14 5.62 -4.49
CA ALA A 566 18.12 6.47 -5.67
C ALA A 566 17.57 5.74 -6.86
N ASP A 567 16.68 6.40 -7.62
CA ASP A 567 16.12 5.92 -8.89
C ASP A 567 16.45 6.93 -10.00
N ILE A 568 16.88 6.46 -11.14
CA ILE A 568 16.91 7.20 -12.40
C ILE A 568 15.96 6.52 -13.38
N GLY A 569 15.11 7.28 -14.02
CA GLY A 569 14.13 6.69 -14.94
C GLY A 569 13.52 7.66 -15.92
N SER A 570 12.65 7.11 -16.75
CA SER A 570 11.88 7.90 -17.69
C SER A 570 10.46 7.36 -17.85
N VAL A 571 9.54 8.28 -18.14
CA VAL A 571 8.20 7.99 -18.61
C VAL A 571 8.09 8.47 -20.04
N PHE A 572 7.71 7.56 -20.92
CA PHE A 572 7.66 7.80 -22.36
C PHE A 572 6.27 7.45 -22.93
N LYS A 573 5.65 8.37 -23.61
CA LYS A 573 4.36 8.24 -24.29
C LYS A 573 4.54 8.50 -25.79
N PRO A 574 5.11 7.52 -26.55
CA PRO A 574 5.44 7.70 -28.00
C PRO A 574 4.19 7.95 -28.83
N ALA A 575 3.06 7.47 -28.38
CA ALA A 575 1.75 7.69 -28.98
C ALA A 575 0.69 7.83 -27.89
N ASN A 576 -0.48 8.34 -28.22
CA ASN A 576 -1.57 8.56 -27.26
C ASN A 576 -2.06 7.27 -26.57
N ASN A 577 -1.80 6.12 -27.19
CA ASN A 577 -2.24 4.80 -26.74
C ASN A 577 -1.12 3.91 -26.21
N ILE A 578 0.08 4.45 -25.98
CA ILE A 578 1.23 3.72 -25.41
C ILE A 578 1.84 4.55 -24.29
N ILE A 579 2.07 3.93 -23.13
CA ILE A 579 2.83 4.50 -22.01
C ILE A 579 3.86 3.47 -21.59
N VAL A 580 5.11 3.89 -21.48
CA VAL A 580 6.24 3.08 -21.00
C VAL A 580 6.91 3.81 -19.85
N ASN A 581 7.17 3.11 -18.77
CA ASN A 581 7.98 3.59 -17.65
C ASN A 581 9.15 2.65 -17.45
N VAL A 582 10.35 3.19 -17.33
CA VAL A 582 11.58 2.45 -17.04
C VAL A 582 12.31 3.15 -15.91
N ALA A 583 12.90 2.36 -15.00
CA ALA A 583 13.73 2.86 -13.92
C ALA A 583 14.88 1.90 -13.62
N ALA A 584 16.07 2.43 -13.42
CA ALA A 584 17.14 1.74 -12.73
C ALA A 584 17.23 2.31 -11.31
N TRP A 585 17.48 1.45 -10.34
CA TRP A 585 17.44 1.85 -8.94
C TRP A 585 18.52 1.16 -8.11
N TYR A 586 18.89 1.84 -7.01
CA TYR A 586 19.82 1.37 -5.99
C TYR A 586 19.26 1.63 -4.61
N ILE A 587 19.36 0.64 -3.71
CA ILE A 587 19.00 0.75 -2.29
C ILE A 587 20.11 0.18 -1.43
N TYR A 588 20.55 0.95 -0.43
CA TYR A 588 21.42 0.51 0.65
C TYR A 588 20.62 0.55 1.95
N LEU A 589 20.54 -0.58 2.66
CA LEU A 589 19.93 -0.69 3.98
C LEU A 589 21.02 -0.87 5.02
N GLN A 590 21.01 -0.03 6.05
CA GLN A 590 22.02 -0.02 7.10
C GLN A 590 22.00 -1.30 7.95
N GLN A 591 20.82 -1.86 8.16
CA GLN A 591 20.62 -3.07 8.96
C GLN A 591 19.40 -3.82 8.43
N GLU A 592 19.57 -5.06 8.03
CA GLU A 592 18.49 -5.99 7.78
C GLU A 592 18.04 -6.59 9.11
N ASN A 593 16.77 -6.53 9.40
CA ASN A 593 16.18 -7.10 10.60
C ASN A 593 15.29 -8.28 10.21
N VAL A 594 15.54 -9.43 10.78
CA VAL A 594 14.74 -10.65 10.54
C VAL A 594 14.07 -11.05 11.85
N TYR A 595 12.75 -11.16 11.84
CA TYR A 595 12.00 -11.60 13.02
C TYR A 595 11.90 -13.12 13.07
N SER A 596 12.35 -13.71 14.17
CA SER A 596 12.15 -15.13 14.45
C SER A 596 10.80 -15.34 15.13
N GLY A 597 9.84 -15.91 14.38
CA GLY A 597 8.46 -16.11 14.84
C GLY A 597 8.36 -17.02 16.07
N ASP A 598 9.16 -18.06 16.11
CA ASP A 598 9.15 -19.07 17.19
C ASP A 598 9.85 -18.56 18.46
N GLY A 599 10.89 -17.77 18.30
CA GLY A 599 11.66 -17.21 19.40
C GLY A 599 11.11 -15.89 19.94
N GLY A 600 10.34 -15.15 19.13
CA GLY A 600 9.81 -13.84 19.47
C GLY A 600 10.91 -12.79 19.66
N PHE A 601 11.98 -12.82 18.85
CA PHE A 601 13.08 -11.86 18.86
C PHE A 601 13.49 -11.48 17.43
N VAL A 602 14.25 -10.38 17.33
CA VAL A 602 14.77 -9.86 16.07
C VAL A 602 16.24 -10.22 15.93
N GLU A 603 16.61 -10.80 14.79
CA GLU A 603 17.99 -11.06 14.40
C GLU A 603 18.52 -9.90 13.55
N PHE A 604 19.74 -9.46 13.81
CA PHE A 604 20.43 -8.43 13.07
C PHE A 604 21.36 -9.05 12.03
N SER A 605 20.94 -9.04 10.76
CA SER A 605 21.68 -9.70 9.65
C SER A 605 22.67 -8.76 8.95
N GLY A 606 22.91 -7.56 9.50
CA GLY A 606 23.88 -6.62 8.94
C GLY A 606 23.33 -5.76 7.79
N ASN A 607 24.24 -5.03 7.12
CA ASN A 607 23.82 -4.16 6.03
C ASN A 607 23.67 -4.88 4.70
N THR A 608 22.78 -4.38 3.86
CA THR A 608 22.48 -4.98 2.55
C THR A 608 22.49 -3.94 1.44
N ARG A 609 22.76 -4.40 0.22
CA ARG A 609 22.73 -3.58 -1.02
C ARG A 609 21.86 -4.25 -2.04
N ARG A 610 21.02 -3.47 -2.68
CA ARG A 610 20.12 -3.92 -3.74
C ARG A 610 20.25 -3.01 -4.94
N ILE A 611 20.35 -3.62 -6.13
CA ILE A 611 20.29 -2.91 -7.42
C ILE A 611 19.22 -3.58 -8.28
N GLY A 612 18.59 -2.82 -9.11
CA GLY A 612 17.60 -3.39 -10.00
C GLY A 612 17.11 -2.48 -11.10
N PHE A 613 16.16 -3.04 -11.80
CA PHE A 613 15.54 -2.43 -12.97
C PHE A 613 14.05 -2.74 -12.95
N ASP A 614 13.23 -1.72 -13.22
CA ASP A 614 11.79 -1.82 -13.37
C ASP A 614 11.40 -1.39 -14.78
N PHE A 615 10.61 -2.20 -15.45
CA PHE A 615 9.95 -1.89 -16.72
C PHE A 615 8.44 -2.04 -16.57
N SER A 616 7.69 -1.07 -17.06
CA SER A 616 6.22 -1.08 -17.04
C SER A 616 5.68 -0.51 -18.34
N GLY A 617 4.93 -1.30 -19.09
CA GLY A 617 4.34 -0.94 -20.38
C GLY A 617 2.82 -1.06 -20.38
N ARG A 618 2.13 -0.10 -21.01
CA ARG A 618 0.68 -0.10 -21.21
C ARG A 618 0.42 0.26 -22.67
N TYR A 619 -0.41 -0.52 -23.36
CA TYR A 619 -0.73 -0.35 -24.76
C TYR A 619 -2.22 -0.59 -25.05
N GLU A 620 -2.87 0.36 -25.68
CA GLU A 620 -4.28 0.31 -26.11
C GLU A 620 -4.35 0.40 -27.63
N PRO A 621 -4.13 -0.72 -28.39
CA PRO A 621 -4.13 -0.70 -29.87
C PRO A 621 -5.45 -0.19 -30.44
N VAL A 622 -6.56 -0.61 -29.84
CA VAL A 622 -7.91 -0.14 -30.14
C VAL A 622 -8.68 0.04 -28.82
N LYS A 623 -9.72 0.87 -28.82
CA LYS A 623 -10.49 1.23 -27.61
C LYS A 623 -11.06 0.05 -26.81
N SER A 624 -11.09 -1.14 -27.39
CA SER A 624 -11.61 -2.35 -26.76
C SER A 624 -10.53 -3.28 -26.22
N LEU A 625 -9.27 -3.01 -26.51
CA LEU A 625 -8.19 -3.93 -26.20
C LEU A 625 -7.06 -3.21 -25.46
N TYR A 626 -6.68 -3.76 -24.33
CA TYR A 626 -5.65 -3.19 -23.46
C TYR A 626 -4.63 -4.25 -23.07
N PHE A 627 -3.36 -3.96 -23.31
CA PHE A 627 -2.21 -4.76 -22.89
C PHE A 627 -1.46 -4.04 -21.79
N ASP A 628 -1.08 -4.78 -20.79
CA ASP A 628 -0.14 -4.30 -19.77
C ASP A 628 0.94 -5.34 -19.54
N VAL A 629 2.15 -4.88 -19.26
CA VAL A 629 3.28 -5.73 -18.90
C VAL A 629 4.18 -5.02 -17.90
N ASP A 630 4.57 -5.76 -16.86
CA ASP A 630 5.53 -5.34 -15.86
C ASP A 630 6.64 -6.39 -15.77
N VAL A 631 7.90 -5.95 -15.83
CA VAL A 631 9.09 -6.80 -15.68
C VAL A 631 10.03 -6.14 -14.70
N ASN A 632 10.46 -6.87 -13.67
CA ASN A 632 11.31 -6.33 -12.63
C ASN A 632 12.48 -7.28 -12.38
N TYR A 633 13.65 -6.70 -12.21
CA TYR A 633 14.86 -7.38 -11.81
C TYR A 633 15.40 -6.74 -10.54
N ALA A 634 15.74 -7.57 -9.54
CA ALA A 634 16.31 -7.12 -8.28
C ALA A 634 17.43 -8.05 -7.85
N ARG A 635 18.60 -7.50 -7.58
CA ARG A 635 19.76 -8.24 -7.05
C ARG A 635 20.11 -7.68 -5.68
N GLY A 636 19.73 -8.44 -4.62
CA GLY A 636 20.10 -8.16 -3.24
C GLY A 636 21.36 -8.93 -2.81
N ARG A 637 22.20 -8.31 -1.97
CA ARG A 637 23.37 -8.94 -1.34
C ARG A 637 23.61 -8.36 0.05
N ALA A 638 23.96 -9.24 1.00
CA ALA A 638 24.52 -8.83 2.29
C ALA A 638 25.92 -8.27 2.08
N ALA A 639 26.23 -7.09 2.62
CA ALA A 639 27.46 -6.38 2.26
C ALA A 639 28.70 -6.81 3.08
N GLY A 640 28.50 -7.48 4.21
CA GLY A 640 29.57 -7.96 5.10
C GLY A 640 29.93 -9.44 4.93
N ASN A 641 29.16 -10.19 4.17
CA ASN A 641 29.31 -11.65 4.05
C ASN A 641 30.22 -12.03 2.89
N PRO A 642 30.92 -13.18 2.97
CA PRO A 642 31.72 -13.72 1.87
C PRO A 642 30.86 -13.95 0.62
N LYS A 643 31.46 -13.74 -0.56
CA LYS A 643 30.79 -14.03 -1.84
C LYS A 643 30.35 -15.49 -1.90
N GLY A 644 29.08 -15.71 -2.20
CA GLY A 644 28.44 -17.04 -2.22
C GLY A 644 27.69 -17.40 -0.93
N ALA A 645 27.90 -16.64 0.16
CA ALA A 645 27.13 -16.69 1.39
C ALA A 645 26.47 -15.31 1.68
N ASP A 646 26.22 -14.54 0.63
CA ASP A 646 25.78 -13.16 0.67
C ASP A 646 24.40 -12.94 0.04
N TYR A 647 23.68 -14.01 -0.25
CA TYR A 647 22.33 -13.93 -0.81
C TYR A 647 21.34 -13.44 0.25
N ILE A 648 20.31 -12.73 -0.20
CA ILE A 648 19.14 -12.37 0.62
C ILE A 648 18.12 -13.49 0.45
N PRO A 649 17.77 -14.22 1.52
CA PRO A 649 16.80 -15.31 1.44
C PRO A 649 15.46 -14.87 0.85
N LEU A 650 14.82 -15.72 0.07
CA LEU A 650 13.49 -15.60 -0.51
C LEU A 650 13.27 -14.41 -1.45
N ALA A 651 14.16 -13.41 -1.48
CA ALA A 651 14.04 -12.22 -2.30
C ALA A 651 13.97 -12.56 -3.80
N PRO A 652 12.85 -12.23 -4.51
CA PRO A 652 12.71 -12.53 -5.93
C PRO A 652 13.74 -11.77 -6.78
N VAL A 653 14.45 -12.47 -7.65
CA VAL A 653 15.40 -11.86 -8.58
C VAL A 653 14.69 -11.37 -9.84
N TRP A 654 13.82 -12.20 -10.39
CA TRP A 654 13.01 -11.85 -11.55
C TRP A 654 11.53 -12.02 -11.24
N THR A 655 10.77 -10.98 -11.51
CA THR A 655 9.30 -11.01 -11.46
C THR A 655 8.72 -10.41 -12.73
N SER A 656 7.61 -10.95 -13.18
CA SER A 656 6.88 -10.39 -14.31
C SER A 656 5.39 -10.64 -14.17
N SER A 657 4.60 -9.69 -14.57
CA SER A 657 3.17 -9.86 -14.79
C SER A 657 2.75 -9.19 -16.08
N ALA A 658 1.84 -9.81 -16.82
CA ALA A 658 1.22 -9.15 -17.97
C ALA A 658 -0.21 -9.61 -18.15
N GLY A 659 -0.97 -8.80 -18.86
CA GLY A 659 -2.37 -9.09 -19.14
C GLY A 659 -2.84 -8.53 -20.46
N LEU A 660 -3.84 -9.24 -20.99
CA LEU A 660 -4.67 -8.81 -22.10
C LEU A 660 -6.07 -8.58 -21.53
N THR A 661 -6.61 -7.37 -21.66
CA THR A 661 -7.97 -7.04 -21.26
C THR A 661 -8.77 -6.59 -22.48
N TYR A 662 -9.93 -7.18 -22.65
CA TYR A 662 -10.90 -6.81 -23.67
C TYR A 662 -12.15 -6.20 -23.01
N THR A 663 -12.60 -5.06 -23.53
CA THR A 663 -13.83 -4.39 -23.09
C THR A 663 -14.69 -4.04 -24.31
N ASN A 664 -15.99 -4.34 -24.25
CA ASN A 664 -16.91 -4.07 -25.35
C ASN A 664 -18.14 -3.29 -24.87
N LYS A 665 -18.59 -2.33 -25.67
CA LYS A 665 -19.82 -1.56 -25.43
C LYS A 665 -21.08 -2.44 -25.30
N ASN A 666 -21.07 -3.64 -25.92
CA ASN A 666 -22.14 -4.63 -25.83
C ASN A 666 -22.20 -5.31 -24.45
N GLY A 667 -21.26 -5.03 -23.55
CA GLY A 667 -21.21 -5.51 -22.19
C GLY A 667 -20.25 -6.67 -21.95
N PHE A 668 -19.72 -7.33 -22.97
CA PHE A 668 -18.72 -8.39 -22.80
C PHE A 668 -17.36 -7.76 -22.46
N ASN A 669 -16.80 -8.16 -21.30
CA ASN A 669 -15.49 -7.76 -20.83
C ASN A 669 -14.75 -8.99 -20.36
N GLY A 670 -13.43 -9.01 -20.50
CA GLY A 670 -12.63 -10.11 -20.01
C GLY A 670 -11.16 -9.78 -19.93
N SER A 671 -10.44 -10.52 -19.11
CA SER A 671 -8.99 -10.42 -19.02
C SER A 671 -8.35 -11.80 -18.90
N PHE A 672 -7.17 -11.91 -19.49
CA PHE A 672 -6.30 -13.09 -19.35
C PHE A 672 -4.93 -12.59 -18.92
N ARG A 673 -4.43 -13.07 -17.79
CA ARG A 673 -3.26 -12.53 -17.13
C ARG A 673 -2.32 -13.62 -16.66
N TYR A 674 -1.00 -13.37 -16.68
CA TYR A 674 -0.03 -14.24 -16.02
C TYR A 674 0.72 -13.53 -14.90
N ARG A 675 1.26 -14.33 -14.00
CA ARG A 675 2.21 -13.96 -12.95
C ARG A 675 3.39 -14.91 -13.02
N PHE A 676 4.59 -14.36 -12.99
CA PHE A 676 5.85 -15.09 -13.02
C PHE A 676 6.77 -14.63 -11.89
N VAL A 677 7.33 -15.59 -11.19
CA VAL A 677 8.43 -15.41 -10.24
C VAL A 677 9.51 -16.42 -10.59
N GLY A 678 10.75 -15.95 -10.73
CA GLY A 678 11.90 -16.83 -11.01
C GLY A 678 12.34 -17.62 -9.78
N ASN A 679 13.15 -18.66 -10.01
CA ASN A 679 13.83 -19.35 -8.91
C ASN A 679 14.68 -18.36 -8.12
N ARG A 680 14.77 -18.57 -6.79
CA ARG A 680 15.48 -17.68 -5.89
C ARG A 680 16.15 -18.46 -4.75
N PRO A 681 17.20 -17.89 -4.13
CA PRO A 681 17.80 -18.47 -2.94
C PRO A 681 16.77 -18.61 -1.81
N ALA A 682 16.71 -19.74 -1.15
CA ALA A 682 15.93 -19.89 0.08
C ALA A 682 16.77 -19.54 1.32
N ASN A 683 18.11 -19.55 1.19
CA ASN A 683 19.06 -19.21 2.26
C ASN A 683 20.28 -18.44 1.73
N GLU A 684 21.13 -17.97 2.63
CA GLU A 684 22.24 -17.05 2.36
C GLU A 684 23.33 -17.66 1.48
N ASN A 685 23.52 -18.98 1.52
CA ASN A 685 24.54 -19.69 0.74
C ASN A 685 24.00 -20.34 -0.54
N TYR A 686 22.67 -20.15 -0.80
CA TYR A 686 21.97 -20.72 -1.94
C TYR A 686 22.08 -22.25 -2.05
N SER A 687 22.23 -22.95 -0.93
CA SER A 687 22.18 -24.41 -0.91
C SER A 687 20.76 -24.95 -1.12
N LEU A 688 19.74 -24.13 -0.79
CA LEU A 688 18.33 -24.42 -1.02
C LEU A 688 17.73 -23.40 -2.01
N THR A 689 16.86 -23.90 -2.87
CA THR A 689 16.20 -23.12 -3.91
C THR A 689 14.70 -23.05 -3.67
N ALA A 690 14.18 -21.85 -3.44
CA ALA A 690 12.75 -21.58 -3.55
C ALA A 690 12.37 -21.55 -5.04
N LYS A 691 11.50 -22.50 -5.46
CA LYS A 691 11.11 -22.68 -6.86
C LYS A 691 10.22 -21.54 -7.34
N GLY A 692 10.51 -21.08 -8.55
CA GLY A 692 9.66 -20.13 -9.26
C GLY A 692 8.35 -20.75 -9.76
N TYR A 693 7.47 -19.88 -10.28
CA TYR A 693 6.21 -20.31 -10.87
C TYR A 693 5.77 -19.40 -12.02
N PHE A 694 4.91 -19.92 -12.88
CA PHE A 694 4.19 -19.21 -13.93
C PHE A 694 2.73 -19.61 -13.84
N ILE A 695 1.86 -18.66 -13.46
CA ILE A 695 0.43 -18.90 -13.20
C ILE A 695 -0.38 -17.95 -14.07
N THR A 696 -1.49 -18.45 -14.60
CA THR A 696 -2.40 -17.69 -15.45
C THR A 696 -3.81 -17.69 -14.87
N ASP A 697 -4.43 -16.52 -14.91
CA ASP A 697 -5.80 -16.29 -14.43
C ASP A 697 -6.64 -15.69 -15.55
N ALA A 698 -7.95 -15.95 -15.54
CA ALA A 698 -8.91 -15.40 -16.50
C ALA A 698 -10.13 -14.84 -15.80
N VAL A 699 -10.63 -13.72 -16.29
CA VAL A 699 -11.89 -13.11 -15.86
C VAL A 699 -12.76 -12.85 -17.07
N LEU A 700 -14.05 -13.21 -17.00
CA LEU A 700 -15.06 -12.95 -18.02
C LEU A 700 -16.26 -12.31 -17.35
N ASN A 701 -16.70 -11.17 -17.87
CA ASN A 701 -17.88 -10.46 -17.37
C ASN A 701 -18.80 -10.08 -18.51
N TYR A 702 -20.10 -10.12 -18.22
CA TYR A 702 -21.14 -9.54 -19.05
C TYR A 702 -21.92 -8.50 -18.25
N THR A 703 -21.59 -7.23 -18.50
CA THR A 703 -22.09 -6.08 -17.75
C THR A 703 -23.16 -5.32 -18.53
N LYS A 704 -24.29 -5.12 -17.91
CA LYS A 704 -25.41 -4.28 -18.39
C LYS A 704 -25.71 -3.18 -17.35
N PRO A 705 -26.50 -2.15 -17.68
CA PRO A 705 -26.79 -1.06 -16.74
C PRO A 705 -27.42 -1.49 -15.42
N LYS A 706 -28.13 -2.64 -15.40
CA LYS A 706 -28.84 -3.16 -14.22
C LYS A 706 -28.22 -4.41 -13.62
N TYR A 707 -27.33 -5.10 -14.33
CA TYR A 707 -26.73 -6.34 -13.82
C TYR A 707 -25.38 -6.65 -14.45
N GLU A 708 -24.60 -7.45 -13.75
CA GLU A 708 -23.37 -8.06 -14.26
C GLU A 708 -23.35 -9.54 -13.91
N ILE A 709 -22.95 -10.37 -14.86
CA ILE A 709 -22.64 -11.79 -14.64
C ILE A 709 -21.13 -11.94 -14.85
N GLY A 710 -20.42 -12.52 -13.88
CA GLY A 710 -18.98 -12.69 -13.90
C GLY A 710 -18.57 -14.15 -13.71
N LEU A 711 -17.47 -14.53 -14.35
CA LEU A 711 -16.75 -15.78 -14.12
C LEU A 711 -15.27 -15.45 -13.91
N VAL A 712 -14.71 -15.93 -12.81
CA VAL A 712 -13.30 -15.83 -12.49
C VAL A 712 -12.70 -17.22 -12.47
N VAL A 713 -11.61 -17.43 -13.18
CA VAL A 713 -10.86 -18.69 -13.22
C VAL A 713 -9.44 -18.39 -12.79
N ASN A 714 -9.02 -18.99 -11.68
CA ASN A 714 -7.66 -18.94 -11.18
C ASN A 714 -6.88 -20.16 -11.67
N ASN A 715 -5.59 -19.99 -11.96
CA ASN A 715 -4.68 -21.04 -12.40
C ASN A 715 -5.29 -21.89 -13.54
N VAL A 716 -5.57 -21.24 -14.67
CA VAL A 716 -6.27 -21.82 -15.85
C VAL A 716 -5.64 -23.15 -16.30
N PHE A 717 -4.33 -23.29 -16.20
CA PHE A 717 -3.60 -24.49 -16.66
C PHE A 717 -3.38 -25.54 -15.57
N ASN A 718 -3.97 -25.34 -14.37
CA ASN A 718 -3.83 -26.23 -13.21
C ASN A 718 -2.37 -26.53 -12.88
N THR A 719 -1.51 -25.54 -12.96
CA THR A 719 -0.09 -25.68 -12.62
C THR A 719 0.05 -25.98 -11.15
N LYS A 720 0.80 -27.03 -10.78
CA LYS A 720 1.15 -27.35 -9.41
C LYS A 720 2.32 -26.45 -8.99
N TRP A 721 2.13 -25.59 -7.99
CA TRP A 721 3.10 -24.59 -7.59
C TRP A 721 3.11 -24.35 -6.08
N LYS A 722 4.22 -23.78 -5.59
CA LYS A 722 4.42 -23.39 -4.20
C LYS A 722 4.33 -21.89 -4.09
N GLU A 723 3.40 -21.40 -3.28
CA GLU A 723 3.10 -19.98 -3.17
C GLU A 723 4.14 -19.27 -2.29
N THR A 724 4.26 -19.68 -1.03
CA THR A 724 5.36 -19.27 -0.15
C THR A 724 6.29 -20.45 0.10
N GLN A 725 7.55 -20.16 0.38
CA GLN A 725 8.58 -21.15 0.59
C GLN A 725 9.60 -20.59 1.58
N PHE A 726 10.04 -21.40 2.53
CA PHE A 726 10.97 -21.01 3.59
C PHE A 726 12.04 -22.07 3.77
N ASP A 727 13.27 -21.65 4.11
CA ASP A 727 14.29 -22.53 4.65
C ASP A 727 13.98 -22.75 6.14
N THR A 728 13.59 -23.96 6.52
CA THR A 728 13.18 -24.26 7.89
C THR A 728 13.76 -25.60 8.34
N GLU A 729 14.43 -25.60 9.48
CA GLU A 729 14.80 -26.83 10.17
C GLU A 729 13.55 -27.40 10.85
N THR A 730 13.22 -28.66 10.51
CA THR A 730 12.00 -29.31 11.01
C THR A 730 12.31 -30.72 11.47
N ARG A 731 11.49 -31.20 12.38
CA ARG A 731 11.51 -32.62 12.80
C ARG A 731 10.10 -33.18 12.81
N LEU A 732 9.85 -34.23 12.06
CA LEU A 732 8.55 -34.88 12.08
C LEU A 732 8.44 -35.82 13.29
N LYS A 733 7.21 -36.15 13.68
CA LYS A 733 6.97 -37.09 14.80
C LYS A 733 7.65 -38.41 14.58
N GLY A 734 8.49 -38.81 15.53
CA GLY A 734 9.22 -40.10 15.48
C GLY A 734 10.52 -40.09 14.67
N GLU A 735 10.90 -38.96 14.05
CA GLU A 735 12.22 -38.86 13.40
C GLU A 735 13.34 -38.75 14.45
N ALA A 736 14.46 -39.40 14.20
CA ALA A 736 15.61 -39.36 15.10
C ALA A 736 16.39 -38.05 15.04
N GLN A 737 16.38 -37.35 13.87
CA GLN A 737 17.15 -36.14 13.63
C GLN A 737 16.25 -35.11 12.91
N SER A 738 16.57 -33.85 13.09
CA SER A 738 15.99 -32.73 12.30
C SER A 738 16.54 -32.71 10.88
N VAL A 739 15.82 -32.06 9.99
CA VAL A 739 16.19 -31.85 8.59
C VAL A 739 15.93 -30.41 8.24
N ASN A 740 16.95 -29.75 7.66
CA ASN A 740 16.80 -28.41 7.08
C ASN A 740 16.42 -28.55 5.61
N GLU A 741 15.25 -27.99 5.23
CA GLU A 741 14.71 -28.09 3.88
C GLU A 741 13.70 -26.95 3.58
N VAL A 742 13.23 -26.93 2.34
CA VAL A 742 12.15 -26.02 1.96
C VAL A 742 10.82 -26.50 2.55
N CYS A 743 10.25 -25.68 3.45
CA CYS A 743 8.86 -25.77 3.84
C CYS A 743 8.04 -24.79 2.99
N PHE A 744 6.84 -25.18 2.58
CA PHE A 744 6.05 -24.39 1.61
C PHE A 744 4.56 -24.42 1.90
N THR A 745 3.87 -23.39 1.43
CA THR A 745 2.41 -23.38 1.29
C THR A 745 2.05 -23.70 -0.17
N PRO A 746 1.20 -24.69 -0.43
CA PRO A 746 0.72 -24.99 -1.78
C PRO A 746 -0.05 -23.78 -2.34
N GLY A 747 0.19 -23.48 -3.62
CA GLY A 747 -0.58 -22.47 -4.32
C GLY A 747 -1.92 -22.98 -4.86
N THR A 748 -2.84 -22.06 -5.10
CA THR A 748 -4.20 -22.36 -5.60
C THR A 748 -4.14 -23.24 -6.85
N PRO A 749 -4.83 -24.41 -6.90
CA PRO A 749 -5.02 -25.20 -8.11
C PRO A 749 -5.97 -24.50 -9.09
N PHE A 750 -6.35 -25.17 -10.17
CA PHE A 750 -7.47 -24.70 -10.99
C PHE A 750 -8.69 -24.48 -10.11
N ALA A 751 -9.19 -23.25 -10.11
CA ALA A 751 -10.36 -22.88 -9.34
C ALA A 751 -11.22 -21.86 -10.11
N PHE A 752 -12.53 -21.99 -10.00
CA PHE A 752 -13.44 -21.01 -10.58
C PHE A 752 -14.50 -20.55 -9.59
N LYS A 753 -15.00 -19.33 -9.81
CA LYS A 753 -16.18 -18.80 -9.16
C LYS A 753 -17.03 -18.00 -10.15
N ALA A 754 -18.35 -18.11 -10.02
CA ALA A 754 -19.32 -17.30 -10.76
C ALA A 754 -19.94 -16.25 -9.83
N GLY A 755 -20.27 -15.10 -10.39
CA GLY A 755 -20.88 -14.00 -9.66
C GLY A 755 -22.04 -13.37 -10.43
N PHE A 756 -23.00 -12.84 -9.67
CA PHE A 756 -24.07 -12.02 -10.18
C PHE A 756 -24.15 -10.73 -9.36
N THR A 757 -24.13 -9.59 -10.05
CA THR A 757 -24.32 -8.28 -9.44
C THR A 757 -25.60 -7.65 -9.98
N TYR A 758 -26.43 -7.13 -9.10
CA TYR A 758 -27.60 -6.33 -9.46
C TYR A 758 -27.37 -4.87 -9.05
N PHE A 759 -27.57 -3.96 -10.01
CA PHE A 759 -27.45 -2.51 -9.84
C PHE A 759 -28.82 -1.87 -9.84
N PHE A 760 -29.07 -0.96 -8.91
CA PHE A 760 -30.32 -0.21 -8.80
C PHE A 760 -30.10 1.18 -8.20
N LYS A 761 -31.11 2.06 -8.36
CA LYS A 761 -31.08 3.43 -7.82
C LYS A 761 -31.35 3.47 -6.32
#